data_ec14e89a278e00f38bb5ddcba0f68e2f
#
_entry.id   ec14e89a278e00f38bb5ddcba0f68e2f
#
_cell.length_a   1.000
_cell.length_b   1.000
_cell.length_c   1.000
_cell.angle_alpha   90.00
_cell.angle_beta   90.00
_cell.angle_gamma   90.00
#
_symmetry.space_group_name_H-M   'P 1'
#
loop_
_entity.id
_entity.type
_entity.pdbx_description
1 polymer ?
#
loop_
_entity_poly.entity_id
_entity_poly.type
_entity_poly.pdbx_seq_one_letter_code
_entity_poly.pdbx_strand_id
1 'polypeptide(L)'
;MSQNNATDNQKKKLRKREVDKEKIAENKKKIKEKKRKDKEQKARIRKQIKERKAKMKLEARQGNVLEEEIKIEESVVVNDAGTVERTIKVEETITVEETPEENGEAAKKRKVWIPVSIAAVLVVAVISTVAFVQIRNRIEQTNAENAAIEAMVHMEAVELAEYSQTQHKRDRMKEQLRKNAGKDAARALADAARYMIDGIHNRPPEIELTESNTATFATIESCVINSETGKIDVTMSAPGLAISDDGYYYLFEEKTYQTALPGEEYIVEDQKDVDLTFSVNLNYNTVSSRLFSKFVVAVRKDGEFVAISEPKYITNPEAIARYNPSFIATNSKKGLLVDPEKLAGSELEDLGVKHAIYNIPLSRIIGQTSNEVYPTVYYSYNGKSYAFNGQIIAEYDYVFSALSRKGITTTAVILNDMSYNTMELIHPLARSGGHAPYYAFNAAEAGGVEYIAAVASFLASRYSGSGNGTIMNWVIGNEINARSEWNYIQYMDTESYVDEYAKAFRVFYNAIKSINGNARVYISIDQQWGKSLYSNSGYAAKDIVDEFNRNIKRGGNIDWDMAQHPYNYPLTSPKAWSTAGKAGTYILESETTPVISIRNIHVLTDYLQKEEFLTDSGRVRHVILSEMGYTSSQGQDLQAASFVYAYKVIEANRYIDSMLFSRETDATEEVNQGLALGINTLGGGHKSIYNAYKYVDTAESSTYTDFALKIIGISSWSEIIKNH
;
A
#
# COMPACT_ATOMS: atom_id res chain seq x y z
N MET A 1 53.24 27.75 -45.89
CA MET A 1 52.28 27.33 -44.81
C MET A 1 50.90 26.85 -45.29
N SER A 2 50.60 26.69 -46.60
CA SER A 2 49.28 26.31 -47.11
C SER A 2 49.08 24.83 -47.51
N GLN A 3 50.09 24.01 -47.51
CA GLN A 3 49.98 22.58 -47.87
C GLN A 3 49.73 21.64 -46.68
N ASN A 4 50.04 22.05 -45.44
CA ASN A 4 49.85 21.21 -44.26
C ASN A 4 48.38 21.21 -43.70
N ASN A 5 47.61 22.26 -44.03
CA ASN A 5 46.22 22.35 -43.56
C ASN A 5 45.21 21.49 -44.37
N ALA A 6 45.53 21.17 -45.61
CA ALA A 6 44.65 20.36 -46.49
C ALA A 6 44.71 18.85 -46.11
N THR A 7 45.90 18.37 -45.71
CA THR A 7 46.12 16.97 -45.29
C THR A 7 45.49 16.67 -43.93
N ASP A 8 45.42 17.62 -43.02
CA ASP A 8 44.87 17.44 -41.69
C ASP A 8 43.29 17.44 -41.75
N ASN A 9 42.70 18.23 -42.63
CA ASN A 9 41.28 18.23 -42.88
C ASN A 9 40.79 16.93 -43.55
N GLN A 10 41.59 16.35 -44.44
CA GLN A 10 41.27 15.04 -45.03
C GLN A 10 41.34 13.91 -44.03
N LYS A 11 42.34 13.91 -43.13
CA LYS A 11 42.44 12.92 -42.03
C LYS A 11 41.31 13.04 -41.03
N LYS A 12 40.84 14.24 -40.69
CA LYS A 12 39.66 14.44 -39.82
C LYS A 12 38.35 13.96 -40.49
N LYS A 13 38.18 14.18 -41.80
CA LYS A 13 37.02 13.66 -42.53
C LYS A 13 37.01 12.13 -42.67
N LEU A 14 38.16 11.51 -42.84
CA LEU A 14 38.29 10.04 -42.85
C LEU A 14 37.96 9.42 -41.48
N ARG A 15 38.54 9.94 -40.39
CA ARG A 15 38.21 9.50 -39.03
C ARG A 15 36.71 9.66 -38.69
N LYS A 16 36.09 10.76 -39.08
CA LYS A 16 34.63 10.97 -38.91
C LYS A 16 33.78 9.92 -39.66
N ARG A 17 34.19 9.57 -40.89
CA ARG A 17 33.50 8.51 -41.67
C ARG A 17 33.67 7.12 -41.10
N GLU A 18 34.79 6.81 -40.45
CA GLU A 18 35.02 5.52 -39.74
C GLU A 18 34.17 5.44 -38.51
N VAL A 19 34.11 6.47 -37.68
CA VAL A 19 33.25 6.54 -36.47
C VAL A 19 31.75 6.44 -36.86
N ASP A 20 31.33 7.07 -37.97
CA ASP A 20 29.95 6.96 -38.42
C ASP A 20 29.64 5.54 -38.95
N LYS A 21 30.57 4.84 -39.56
CA LYS A 21 30.39 3.44 -39.98
C LYS A 21 30.29 2.48 -38.77
N GLU A 22 31.09 2.69 -37.73
CA GLU A 22 31.03 1.91 -36.50
C GLU A 22 29.67 2.11 -35.77
N LYS A 23 29.21 3.35 -35.66
CA LYS A 23 27.87 3.66 -35.07
C LYS A 23 26.74 3.01 -35.87
N ILE A 24 26.82 2.99 -37.19
CA ILE A 24 25.82 2.34 -38.04
C ILE A 24 25.87 0.81 -37.87
N ALA A 25 27.04 0.21 -37.73
CA ALA A 25 27.19 -1.22 -37.50
C ALA A 25 26.65 -1.62 -36.11
N GLU A 26 26.93 -0.81 -35.09
CA GLU A 26 26.41 -1.02 -33.75
C GLU A 26 24.87 -0.89 -33.67
N ASN A 27 24.31 0.14 -34.32
CA ASN A 27 22.86 0.29 -34.41
C ASN A 27 22.19 -0.88 -35.15
N LYS A 28 22.81 -1.41 -36.22
CA LYS A 28 22.32 -2.63 -36.86
C LYS A 28 22.33 -3.85 -35.96
N LYS A 29 23.34 -3.97 -35.08
CA LYS A 29 23.44 -5.05 -34.09
C LYS A 29 22.33 -4.90 -33.01
N LYS A 30 22.11 -3.70 -32.49
CA LYS A 30 21.03 -3.39 -31.54
C LYS A 30 19.64 -3.68 -32.12
N ILE A 31 19.39 -3.32 -33.40
CA ILE A 31 18.13 -3.61 -34.09
C ILE A 31 17.90 -5.13 -34.25
N LYS A 32 18.97 -5.88 -34.57
CA LYS A 32 18.89 -7.34 -34.73
C LYS A 32 18.59 -8.05 -33.40
N GLU A 33 19.19 -7.58 -32.32
CA GLU A 33 18.96 -8.09 -30.98
C GLU A 33 17.54 -7.78 -30.49
N LYS A 34 17.05 -6.59 -30.78
CA LYS A 34 15.64 -6.22 -30.49
C LYS A 34 14.64 -7.09 -31.21
N LYS A 35 14.85 -7.33 -32.52
CA LYS A 35 13.97 -8.24 -33.28
C LYS A 35 13.96 -9.66 -32.73
N ARG A 36 15.07 -10.11 -32.12
CA ARG A 36 15.15 -11.40 -31.43
C ARG A 36 14.30 -11.40 -30.16
N LYS A 37 14.44 -10.36 -29.30
CA LYS A 37 13.65 -10.20 -28.07
C LYS A 37 12.15 -10.09 -28.34
N ASP A 38 11.75 -9.33 -29.35
CA ASP A 38 10.35 -9.22 -29.79
C ASP A 38 9.79 -10.58 -30.27
N LYS A 39 10.60 -11.39 -30.96
CA LYS A 39 10.21 -12.75 -31.39
C LYS A 39 10.05 -13.70 -30.21
N GLU A 40 10.93 -13.61 -29.22
CA GLU A 40 10.86 -14.40 -27.98
C GLU A 40 9.64 -14.01 -27.14
N GLN A 41 9.33 -12.72 -27.05
CA GLN A 41 8.16 -12.21 -26.35
C GLN A 41 6.85 -12.66 -27.01
N LYS A 42 6.77 -12.57 -28.36
CA LYS A 42 5.63 -13.12 -29.12
C LYS A 42 5.45 -14.62 -28.91
N ALA A 43 6.54 -15.37 -28.79
CA ALA A 43 6.48 -16.79 -28.50
C ALA A 43 5.96 -17.10 -27.07
N ARG A 44 6.34 -16.29 -26.07
CA ARG A 44 5.83 -16.40 -24.70
C ARG A 44 4.32 -16.11 -24.62
N ILE A 45 3.87 -15.02 -25.29
CA ILE A 45 2.44 -14.67 -25.34
C ILE A 45 1.63 -15.81 -26.00
N ARG A 46 2.10 -16.38 -27.12
CA ARG A 46 1.44 -17.53 -27.76
C ARG A 46 1.37 -18.76 -26.86
N LYS A 47 2.40 -18.99 -26.02
CA LYS A 47 2.41 -20.07 -25.05
C LYS A 47 1.37 -19.84 -23.96
N GLN A 48 1.29 -18.62 -23.41
CA GLN A 48 0.30 -18.24 -22.40
C GLN A 48 -1.15 -18.36 -22.91
N ILE A 49 -1.41 -17.92 -24.14
CA ILE A 49 -2.72 -18.08 -24.76
C ILE A 49 -3.08 -19.58 -24.91
N LYS A 50 -2.10 -20.43 -25.28
CA LYS A 50 -2.31 -21.87 -25.38
C LYS A 50 -2.58 -22.53 -24.04
N GLU A 51 -1.89 -22.10 -22.99
CA GLU A 51 -2.10 -22.58 -21.61
C GLU A 51 -3.45 -22.13 -21.08
N ARG A 52 -3.85 -20.86 -21.34
CA ARG A 52 -5.17 -20.34 -20.98
C ARG A 52 -6.31 -21.09 -21.69
N LYS A 53 -6.16 -21.36 -23.00
CA LYS A 53 -7.12 -22.19 -23.75
C LYS A 53 -7.19 -23.63 -23.22
N ALA A 54 -6.07 -24.21 -22.77
CA ALA A 54 -6.06 -25.53 -22.17
C ALA A 54 -6.77 -25.54 -20.80
N LYS A 55 -6.59 -24.49 -20.00
CA LYS A 55 -7.27 -24.32 -18.71
C LYS A 55 -8.77 -24.14 -18.89
N MET A 56 -9.19 -23.30 -19.84
CA MET A 56 -10.60 -23.09 -20.19
C MET A 56 -11.27 -24.39 -20.70
N LYS A 57 -10.55 -25.21 -21.52
CA LYS A 57 -11.04 -26.54 -21.91
C LYS A 57 -11.21 -27.52 -20.75
N LEU A 58 -10.40 -27.38 -19.70
CA LEU A 58 -10.51 -28.19 -18.49
C LEU A 58 -11.73 -27.76 -17.65
N GLU A 59 -11.95 -26.45 -17.55
CA GLU A 59 -13.08 -25.85 -16.84
C GLU A 59 -14.42 -26.12 -17.58
N ALA A 60 -14.41 -26.10 -18.90
CA ALA A 60 -15.56 -26.46 -19.74
C ALA A 60 -16.01 -27.93 -19.58
N ARG A 61 -15.11 -28.84 -19.23
CA ARG A 61 -15.45 -30.24 -18.93
C ARG A 61 -16.16 -30.43 -17.59
N GLN A 62 -16.26 -29.38 -16.76
CA GLN A 62 -16.93 -29.40 -15.45
C GLN A 62 -18.34 -28.79 -15.45
N GLY A 63 -18.92 -28.51 -16.61
CA GLY A 63 -20.35 -28.18 -16.77
C GLY A 63 -20.66 -26.71 -16.96
N ASN A 64 -20.22 -26.12 -18.03
CA ASN A 64 -20.87 -25.07 -18.85
C ASN A 64 -19.93 -24.70 -19.99
N VAL A 65 -20.34 -24.86 -21.25
CA VAL A 65 -19.46 -24.73 -22.42
C VAL A 65 -19.60 -23.36 -23.04
N LEU A 66 -18.51 -22.58 -23.04
CA LEU A 66 -18.31 -21.44 -23.93
C LEU A 66 -17.07 -21.74 -24.79
N GLU A 67 -17.22 -21.90 -26.11
CA GLU A 67 -16.12 -21.89 -27.08
C GLU A 67 -15.95 -20.49 -27.66
N GLU A 68 -14.79 -19.89 -27.46
CA GLU A 68 -14.42 -18.58 -27.95
C GLU A 68 -13.30 -18.73 -28.99
N GLU A 69 -13.53 -18.28 -30.23
CA GLU A 69 -12.53 -18.28 -31.28
C GLU A 69 -12.11 -16.82 -31.58
N ILE A 70 -10.84 -16.51 -31.28
CA ILE A 70 -10.28 -15.17 -31.52
C ILE A 70 -9.32 -15.23 -32.73
N LYS A 71 -9.63 -14.51 -33.79
CA LYS A 71 -8.75 -14.28 -34.93
C LYS A 71 -8.13 -12.89 -34.87
N ILE A 72 -6.82 -12.84 -34.98
CA ILE A 72 -6.05 -11.58 -34.97
C ILE A 72 -5.33 -11.44 -36.30
N GLU A 73 -5.63 -10.37 -37.04
CA GLU A 73 -4.92 -9.97 -38.25
C GLU A 73 -4.19 -8.65 -38.04
N GLU A 74 -2.89 -8.64 -38.33
CA GLU A 74 -2.03 -7.46 -38.16
C GLU A 74 -1.64 -6.94 -39.57
N SER A 75 -1.94 -5.68 -39.86
CA SER A 75 -1.45 -4.98 -41.06
C SER A 75 -0.56 -3.79 -40.66
N VAL A 76 0.55 -3.62 -41.36
CA VAL A 76 1.52 -2.55 -41.13
C VAL A 76 1.63 -1.72 -42.41
N VAL A 77 1.30 -0.44 -42.30
CA VAL A 77 1.45 0.54 -43.42
C VAL A 77 2.51 1.55 -43.03
N VAL A 78 3.48 1.77 -43.91
CA VAL A 78 4.51 2.79 -43.75
C VAL A 78 4.18 3.91 -44.69
N ASN A 79 3.97 5.13 -44.18
CA ASN A 79 3.71 6.30 -45.03
C ASN A 79 5.03 6.92 -45.54
N ASP A 80 4.94 7.80 -46.52
CA ASP A 80 6.09 8.43 -47.20
C ASP A 80 6.98 9.29 -46.25
N ALA A 81 6.51 9.60 -45.05
CA ALA A 81 7.28 10.30 -44.03
C ALA A 81 8.04 9.34 -43.07
N GLY A 82 8.00 8.03 -43.30
CA GLY A 82 8.68 7.03 -42.50
C GLY A 82 7.97 6.69 -41.16
N THR A 83 6.74 7.15 -40.97
CA THR A 83 5.92 6.80 -39.78
C THR A 83 5.24 5.47 -40.02
N VAL A 84 5.33 4.56 -39.04
CA VAL A 84 4.77 3.21 -39.13
C VAL A 84 3.42 3.20 -38.44
N GLU A 85 2.35 3.08 -39.19
CA GLU A 85 1.02 2.80 -38.64
C GLU A 85 0.74 1.31 -38.68
N ARG A 86 0.30 0.79 -37.56
CA ARG A 86 -0.10 -0.61 -37.39
C ARG A 86 -1.59 -0.66 -37.09
N THR A 87 -2.32 -1.39 -37.88
CA THR A 87 -3.73 -1.67 -37.63
C THR A 87 -3.87 -3.14 -37.28
N ILE A 88 -4.51 -3.41 -36.15
CA ILE A 88 -4.80 -4.77 -35.69
C ILE A 88 -6.31 -4.97 -35.78
N LYS A 89 -6.74 -5.97 -36.51
CA LYS A 89 -8.14 -6.40 -36.58
C LYS A 89 -8.33 -7.63 -35.71
N VAL A 90 -9.27 -7.54 -34.80
CA VAL A 90 -9.64 -8.67 -33.90
C VAL A 90 -11.08 -9.04 -34.25
N GLU A 91 -11.30 -10.27 -34.64
CA GLU A 91 -12.63 -10.85 -34.81
C GLU A 91 -12.86 -11.91 -33.74
N GLU A 92 -13.90 -11.72 -32.96
CA GLU A 92 -14.31 -12.61 -31.89
C GLU A 92 -15.67 -13.22 -32.24
N THR A 93 -15.76 -14.53 -32.19
CA THR A 93 -17.02 -15.24 -32.42
C THR A 93 -17.33 -16.07 -31.17
N ILE A 94 -18.41 -15.72 -30.49
CA ILE A 94 -18.92 -16.48 -29.33
C ILE A 94 -20.04 -17.39 -29.80
N THR A 95 -19.90 -18.68 -29.56
CA THR A 95 -20.94 -19.68 -29.83
C THR A 95 -21.52 -20.14 -28.50
N VAL A 96 -22.80 -19.86 -28.29
CA VAL A 96 -23.54 -20.33 -27.12
C VAL A 96 -24.34 -21.58 -27.51
N GLU A 97 -24.09 -22.70 -26.85
CA GLU A 97 -24.95 -23.88 -26.94
C GLU A 97 -25.99 -23.83 -25.80
N GLU A 98 -27.24 -23.70 -26.18
CA GLU A 98 -28.35 -23.90 -25.24
C GLU A 98 -28.58 -25.40 -25.05
N THR A 99 -28.67 -25.87 -23.80
CA THR A 99 -29.11 -27.23 -23.50
C THR A 99 -30.55 -27.42 -23.90
N PRO A 100 -30.92 -28.47 -24.64
CA PRO A 100 -32.31 -28.70 -25.06
C PRO A 100 -33.15 -29.09 -23.83
N GLU A 101 -34.27 -28.39 -23.63
CA GLU A 101 -35.39 -28.95 -22.87
C GLU A 101 -35.95 -30.20 -23.60
N GLU A 102 -36.32 -31.19 -22.80
CA GLU A 102 -36.92 -32.42 -23.31
C GLU A 102 -38.21 -32.15 -24.10
N ASN A 103 -38.09 -31.87 -25.38
CA ASN A 103 -39.16 -32.14 -26.37
C ASN A 103 -38.58 -31.98 -27.77
N GLY A 104 -38.37 -33.08 -28.40
CA GLY A 104 -37.71 -33.40 -29.63
C GLY A 104 -37.96 -32.49 -30.85
N GLU A 105 -37.22 -31.42 -30.96
CA GLU A 105 -36.97 -30.77 -32.23
C GLU A 105 -35.52 -30.28 -32.27
N ALA A 106 -34.89 -30.50 -33.41
CA ALA A 106 -33.47 -30.29 -33.64
C ALA A 106 -33.03 -28.83 -33.33
N ALA A 107 -32.07 -28.65 -32.45
CA ALA A 107 -31.48 -27.37 -32.12
C ALA A 107 -30.88 -26.65 -33.34
N LYS A 108 -31.41 -25.50 -33.66
CA LYS A 108 -30.87 -24.55 -34.68
C LYS A 108 -29.77 -23.71 -34.05
N LYS A 109 -28.54 -23.87 -34.49
CA LYS A 109 -27.44 -22.97 -34.16
C LYS A 109 -27.73 -21.56 -34.63
N ARG A 110 -27.84 -20.59 -33.75
CA ARG A 110 -27.93 -19.16 -34.06
C ARG A 110 -26.57 -18.51 -33.87
N LYS A 111 -26.00 -17.96 -34.95
CA LYS A 111 -24.84 -17.07 -34.87
C LYS A 111 -25.34 -15.67 -34.54
N VAL A 112 -24.91 -15.14 -33.43
CA VAL A 112 -25.16 -13.73 -33.07
C VAL A 112 -23.92 -12.94 -33.44
N TRP A 113 -24.06 -12.03 -34.38
CA TRP A 113 -23.02 -11.06 -34.76
C TRP A 113 -23.13 -9.84 -33.84
N ILE A 114 -22.04 -9.55 -33.09
CA ILE A 114 -21.89 -8.29 -32.36
C ILE A 114 -20.91 -7.42 -33.15
N PRO A 115 -21.24 -6.16 -33.47
CA PRO A 115 -20.35 -5.32 -34.23
C PRO A 115 -19.04 -5.04 -33.46
N VAL A 116 -17.93 -5.32 -34.11
CA VAL A 116 -16.54 -5.38 -33.61
C VAL A 116 -15.97 -4.00 -33.16
N SER A 117 -16.73 -2.94 -33.15
CA SER A 117 -16.21 -1.60 -32.90
C SER A 117 -15.75 -1.34 -31.44
N ILE A 118 -16.23 -2.09 -30.46
CA ILE A 118 -15.94 -1.83 -29.03
C ILE A 118 -14.76 -2.68 -28.54
N ALA A 119 -14.69 -3.95 -28.91
CA ALA A 119 -13.56 -4.82 -28.53
C ALA A 119 -12.25 -4.41 -29.24
N ALA A 120 -12.34 -3.96 -30.48
CA ALA A 120 -11.18 -3.43 -31.22
C ALA A 120 -10.63 -2.13 -30.62
N VAL A 121 -11.49 -1.26 -30.09
CA VAL A 121 -11.07 -0.01 -29.44
C VAL A 121 -10.35 -0.32 -28.11
N LEU A 122 -10.80 -1.31 -27.37
CA LEU A 122 -10.15 -1.71 -26.08
C LEU A 122 -8.78 -2.38 -26.30
N VAL A 123 -8.67 -3.27 -27.28
CA VAL A 123 -7.38 -3.88 -27.64
C VAL A 123 -6.42 -2.86 -28.23
N VAL A 124 -6.92 -1.93 -29.05
CA VAL A 124 -6.12 -0.81 -29.58
C VAL A 124 -5.77 0.18 -28.48
N ALA A 125 -6.65 0.45 -27.51
CA ALA A 125 -6.34 1.30 -26.37
C ALA A 125 -5.28 0.64 -25.45
N VAL A 126 -5.39 -0.66 -25.16
CA VAL A 126 -4.40 -1.39 -24.37
C VAL A 126 -3.06 -1.50 -25.12
N ILE A 127 -3.08 -1.78 -26.42
CA ILE A 127 -1.87 -1.86 -27.24
C ILE A 127 -1.29 -0.46 -27.49
N SER A 128 -2.12 0.57 -27.68
CA SER A 128 -1.68 1.95 -27.80
C SER A 128 -1.13 2.47 -26.47
N THR A 129 -1.72 2.08 -25.37
CA THR A 129 -1.20 2.41 -24.01
C THR A 129 0.12 1.67 -23.77
N VAL A 130 0.22 0.40 -24.13
CA VAL A 130 1.47 -0.38 -24.02
C VAL A 130 2.53 0.14 -25.01
N ALA A 131 2.16 0.51 -26.25
CA ALA A 131 3.08 1.10 -27.21
C ALA A 131 3.49 2.53 -26.85
N PHE A 132 2.57 3.33 -26.34
CA PHE A 132 2.85 4.67 -25.82
C PHE A 132 3.73 4.60 -24.56
N VAL A 133 3.45 3.68 -23.65
CA VAL A 133 4.31 3.38 -22.48
C VAL A 133 5.68 2.87 -22.95
N GLN A 134 5.78 2.04 -23.98
CA GLN A 134 7.05 1.58 -24.51
C GLN A 134 7.85 2.65 -25.26
N ILE A 135 7.19 3.57 -25.96
CA ILE A 135 7.86 4.72 -26.62
C ILE A 135 8.28 5.74 -25.57
N ARG A 136 7.45 6.01 -24.60
CA ARG A 136 7.73 6.85 -23.45
C ARG A 136 8.91 6.26 -22.63
N ASN A 137 8.86 4.97 -22.31
CA ASN A 137 9.96 4.27 -21.62
C ASN A 137 11.26 4.27 -22.41
N ARG A 138 11.23 4.46 -23.74
CA ARG A 138 12.44 4.56 -24.57
C ARG A 138 13.09 5.94 -24.54
N ILE A 139 12.29 6.99 -24.51
CA ILE A 139 12.80 8.36 -24.33
C ILE A 139 13.34 8.49 -22.90
N GLU A 140 12.62 7.91 -21.93
CA GLU A 140 13.05 7.83 -20.53
C GLU A 140 14.29 6.97 -20.33
N GLN A 141 14.48 5.86 -21.07
CA GLN A 141 15.70 5.03 -21.00
C GLN A 141 16.94 5.77 -21.50
N THR A 142 16.84 6.60 -22.55
CA THR A 142 18.01 7.36 -23.04
C THR A 142 18.38 8.50 -22.07
N ASN A 143 17.38 9.09 -21.42
CA ASN A 143 17.60 10.10 -20.37
C ASN A 143 18.06 9.44 -19.05
N ALA A 144 17.56 8.22 -18.75
CA ALA A 144 17.97 7.44 -17.60
C ALA A 144 19.40 6.84 -17.75
N GLU A 145 19.86 6.52 -18.98
CA GLU A 145 21.24 6.10 -19.21
C GLU A 145 22.24 7.26 -18.95
N ASN A 146 21.87 8.49 -19.28
CA ASN A 146 22.68 9.66 -18.96
C ASN A 146 22.63 10.01 -17.45
N ALA A 147 21.45 9.90 -16.84
CA ALA A 147 21.29 10.08 -15.40
C ALA A 147 21.93 8.93 -14.59
N ALA A 148 21.95 7.70 -15.14
CA ALA A 148 22.64 6.58 -14.50
C ALA A 148 24.18 6.73 -14.57
N ILE A 149 24.72 7.33 -15.62
CA ILE A 149 26.16 7.66 -15.70
C ILE A 149 26.50 8.77 -14.70
N GLU A 150 25.66 9.81 -14.57
CA GLU A 150 25.85 10.85 -13.54
C GLU A 150 25.64 10.28 -12.13
N ALA A 151 24.69 9.36 -11.94
CA ALA A 151 24.46 8.68 -10.67
C ALA A 151 25.59 7.71 -10.31
N MET A 152 26.19 7.01 -11.30
CA MET A 152 27.39 6.16 -11.06
C MET A 152 28.61 6.99 -10.65
N VAL A 153 28.84 8.14 -11.28
CA VAL A 153 29.91 9.06 -10.86
C VAL A 153 29.63 9.64 -9.47
N HIS A 154 28.35 9.85 -9.15
CA HIS A 154 27.95 10.31 -7.81
C HIS A 154 28.01 9.16 -6.78
N MET A 155 27.71 7.93 -7.16
CA MET A 155 27.87 6.74 -6.29
C MET A 155 29.33 6.44 -5.98
N GLU A 156 30.24 6.53 -6.94
CA GLU A 156 31.70 6.41 -6.66
C GLU A 156 32.16 7.48 -5.66
N ALA A 157 31.64 8.71 -5.77
CA ALA A 157 31.95 9.76 -4.80
C ALA A 157 31.31 9.52 -3.43
N VAL A 158 30.12 8.90 -3.39
CA VAL A 158 29.41 8.52 -2.15
C VAL A 158 30.09 7.32 -1.50
N GLU A 159 30.49 6.28 -2.27
CA GLU A 159 31.26 5.13 -1.75
C GLU A 159 32.62 5.56 -1.17
N LEU A 160 33.29 6.50 -1.79
CA LEU A 160 34.52 7.09 -1.23
C LEU A 160 34.27 7.89 0.05
N ALA A 161 33.11 8.60 0.13
CA ALA A 161 32.71 9.32 1.32
C ALA A 161 32.28 8.37 2.44
N GLU A 162 31.54 7.30 2.10
CA GLU A 162 31.13 6.23 3.05
C GLU A 162 32.35 5.43 3.55
N TYR A 163 33.29 5.11 2.67
CA TYR A 163 34.54 4.49 3.08
C TYR A 163 35.36 5.37 4.06
N SER A 164 35.41 6.68 3.79
CA SER A 164 36.05 7.65 4.69
C SER A 164 35.28 7.78 6.02
N GLN A 165 33.96 7.82 5.99
CA GLN A 165 33.11 7.82 7.21
C GLN A 165 33.25 6.53 8.01
N THR A 166 33.36 5.37 7.31
CA THR A 166 33.53 4.07 7.95
C THR A 166 34.90 3.97 8.62
N GLN A 167 35.95 4.51 8.03
CA GLN A 167 37.29 4.59 8.66
C GLN A 167 37.26 5.54 9.86
N HIS A 168 36.64 6.70 9.76
CA HIS A 168 36.46 7.62 10.89
C HIS A 168 35.60 7.03 12.02
N LYS A 169 34.58 6.23 11.68
CA LYS A 169 33.80 5.45 12.67
C LYS A 169 34.68 4.41 13.38
N ARG A 170 35.47 3.63 12.62
CA ARG A 170 36.43 2.65 13.19
C ARG A 170 37.45 3.29 14.11
N ASP A 171 37.97 4.44 13.74
CA ASP A 171 38.98 5.13 14.53
C ASP A 171 38.38 5.74 15.80
N ARG A 172 37.14 6.27 15.73
CA ARG A 172 36.38 6.70 16.92
C ARG A 172 36.03 5.51 17.83
N MET A 173 35.64 4.38 17.24
CA MET A 173 35.33 3.16 17.99
C MET A 173 36.55 2.60 18.72
N LYS A 174 37.73 2.57 18.06
CA LYS A 174 38.99 2.19 18.72
C LYS A 174 39.38 3.16 19.85
N GLU A 175 39.13 4.44 19.68
CA GLU A 175 39.39 5.45 20.71
C GLU A 175 38.36 5.35 21.86
N GLN A 176 37.13 5.02 21.55
CA GLN A 176 36.06 4.78 22.54
C GLN A 176 36.32 3.49 23.31
N LEU A 177 36.74 2.41 22.65
CA LEU A 177 37.14 1.17 23.32
C LEU A 177 38.36 1.39 24.22
N ARG A 178 39.35 2.22 23.83
CA ARG A 178 40.47 2.60 24.70
C ARG A 178 40.05 3.45 25.89
N LYS A 179 39.08 4.34 25.71
CA LYS A 179 38.49 5.14 26.82
C LYS A 179 37.63 4.28 27.76
N ASN A 180 36.94 3.30 27.19
CA ASN A 180 36.10 2.38 27.97
C ASN A 180 36.93 1.40 28.80
N ALA A 181 38.02 0.84 28.25
CA ALA A 181 38.91 -0.05 29.01
C ALA A 181 39.51 0.59 30.28
N GLY A 182 39.72 1.92 30.28
CA GLY A 182 40.13 2.66 31.49
C GLY A 182 38.95 2.99 32.42
N LYS A 183 37.75 3.10 31.89
CA LYS A 183 36.54 3.35 32.67
C LYS A 183 36.01 2.09 33.32
N ASP A 184 36.17 0.92 32.67
CA ASP A 184 35.70 -0.37 33.21
C ASP A 184 36.40 -0.75 34.52
N ALA A 185 37.70 -0.46 34.63
CA ALA A 185 38.46 -0.67 35.88
C ALA A 185 38.03 0.33 36.98
N ALA A 186 37.73 1.56 36.65
CA ALA A 186 37.23 2.57 37.60
C ALA A 186 35.77 2.29 38.03
N ARG A 187 34.96 1.75 37.13
CA ARG A 187 33.59 1.33 37.41
C ARG A 187 33.54 0.15 38.35
N ALA A 188 34.31 -0.90 38.09
CA ALA A 188 34.40 -2.07 38.98
C ALA A 188 34.77 -1.67 40.42
N LEU A 189 35.60 -0.64 40.58
CA LEU A 189 35.94 -0.11 41.91
C LEU A 189 34.81 0.69 42.54
N ALA A 190 34.07 1.47 41.78
CA ALA A 190 32.94 2.26 42.22
C ALA A 190 31.74 1.35 42.59
N ASP A 191 31.50 0.31 41.80
CA ASP A 191 30.47 -0.69 42.07
C ASP A 191 30.79 -1.51 43.31
N ALA A 192 32.04 -1.91 43.52
CA ALA A 192 32.49 -2.58 44.74
C ALA A 192 32.31 -1.70 46.00
N ALA A 193 32.54 -0.39 45.89
CA ALA A 193 32.34 0.55 46.97
C ALA A 193 30.85 0.80 47.31
N ARG A 194 30.01 0.84 46.27
CA ARG A 194 28.54 0.98 46.41
C ARG A 194 27.91 -0.28 47.01
N TYR A 195 28.40 -1.46 46.63
CA TYR A 195 27.99 -2.74 47.21
C TYR A 195 28.18 -2.83 48.73
N MET A 196 29.20 -2.11 49.26
CA MET A 196 29.46 -2.06 50.72
C MET A 196 28.58 -1.06 51.49
N ILE A 197 27.91 -0.15 50.79
CA ILE A 197 27.17 0.97 51.39
C ILE A 197 25.65 0.70 51.44
N ASP A 198 25.10 0.00 50.46
CA ASP A 198 23.66 -0.29 50.40
C ASP A 198 23.33 -1.57 51.15
N GLY A 199 22.75 -1.38 52.33
CA GLY A 199 22.36 -2.47 53.25
C GLY A 199 21.51 -3.55 52.61
N ILE A 200 21.85 -4.77 52.91
CA ILE A 200 21.37 -6.06 52.40
C ILE A 200 19.83 -6.26 52.40
N HIS A 201 19.01 -5.34 52.88
CA HIS A 201 17.61 -5.60 53.18
C HIS A 201 16.58 -5.16 52.16
N ASN A 202 16.98 -4.48 51.06
CA ASN A 202 16.02 -4.05 50.02
C ASN A 202 16.53 -4.26 48.59
N ARG A 203 17.53 -5.12 48.38
CA ARG A 203 18.04 -5.36 47.03
C ARG A 203 17.09 -6.31 46.26
N PRO A 204 16.70 -5.97 44.99
CA PRO A 204 15.96 -6.90 44.17
C PRO A 204 16.69 -8.25 43.98
N PRO A 205 15.98 -9.37 43.84
CA PRO A 205 16.60 -10.68 43.65
C PRO A 205 17.47 -10.72 42.42
N GLU A 206 18.61 -11.37 42.48
CA GLU A 206 19.40 -11.71 41.30
C GLU A 206 18.86 -12.98 40.67
N ILE A 207 18.63 -12.96 39.37
CA ILE A 207 18.01 -14.05 38.61
C ILE A 207 18.93 -14.50 37.47
N GLU A 208 19.15 -15.81 37.39
CA GLU A 208 19.94 -16.41 36.33
C GLU A 208 19.17 -16.41 34.99
N LEU A 209 19.88 -16.04 33.90
CA LEU A 209 19.36 -16.10 32.53
C LEU A 209 19.52 -17.51 31.98
N THR A 210 18.41 -18.11 31.58
CA THR A 210 18.29 -19.43 30.95
C THR A 210 17.77 -19.29 29.52
N GLU A 211 17.91 -20.31 28.68
CA GLU A 211 17.35 -20.28 27.33
C GLU A 211 15.84 -19.96 27.32
N SER A 212 15.10 -20.35 28.35
CA SER A 212 13.65 -20.17 28.42
C SER A 212 13.20 -18.78 28.88
N ASN A 213 14.06 -18.01 29.59
CA ASN A 213 13.66 -16.70 30.11
C ASN A 213 14.46 -15.53 29.52
N THR A 214 15.57 -15.77 28.85
CA THR A 214 16.49 -14.71 28.42
C THR A 214 15.77 -13.67 27.55
N ALA A 215 15.13 -14.07 26.46
CA ALA A 215 14.52 -13.14 25.50
C ALA A 215 13.32 -12.33 26.05
N THR A 216 12.75 -12.76 27.17
CA THR A 216 11.58 -12.14 27.82
C THR A 216 11.83 -11.80 29.29
N PHE A 217 13.08 -11.72 29.68
CA PHE A 217 13.45 -11.42 31.07
C PHE A 217 13.03 -10.01 31.50
N ALA A 218 13.30 -9.04 30.62
CA ALA A 218 12.85 -7.68 30.81
C ALA A 218 11.68 -7.37 29.85
N THR A 219 10.73 -6.58 30.31
CA THR A 219 9.65 -6.05 29.50
C THR A 219 9.88 -4.58 29.27
N ILE A 220 9.91 -4.15 27.99
CA ILE A 220 9.83 -2.73 27.66
C ILE A 220 8.36 -2.32 27.76
N GLU A 221 8.01 -1.60 28.82
CA GLU A 221 6.66 -1.15 29.13
C GLU A 221 6.22 -0.03 28.19
N SER A 222 7.14 0.90 27.88
CA SER A 222 6.88 2.00 26.98
C SER A 222 8.12 2.38 26.17
N CYS A 223 7.88 2.85 24.92
CA CYS A 223 8.87 3.45 24.05
C CYS A 223 8.23 4.67 23.41
N VAL A 224 8.46 5.85 23.96
CA VAL A 224 7.72 7.06 23.61
C VAL A 224 8.65 8.25 23.38
N ILE A 225 8.24 9.15 22.50
CA ILE A 225 8.87 10.44 22.35
C ILE A 225 8.36 11.36 23.45
N ASN A 226 9.28 11.89 24.22
CA ASN A 226 9.01 12.94 25.20
C ASN A 226 8.94 14.29 24.46
N SER A 227 7.76 14.88 24.41
CA SER A 227 7.51 16.12 23.66
C SER A 227 8.25 17.36 24.22
N GLU A 228 8.63 17.33 25.50
CA GLU A 228 9.34 18.45 26.15
C GLU A 228 10.84 18.43 25.82
N THR A 229 11.44 17.24 25.78
CA THR A 229 12.88 17.06 25.58
C THR A 229 13.28 16.73 24.14
N GLY A 230 12.32 16.24 23.32
CA GLY A 230 12.58 15.71 21.99
C GLY A 230 13.39 14.41 21.98
N LYS A 231 13.45 13.73 23.12
CA LYS A 231 14.12 12.44 23.29
C LYS A 231 13.13 11.29 23.24
N ILE A 232 13.65 10.09 23.06
CA ILE A 232 12.92 8.84 23.23
C ILE A 232 13.17 8.35 24.64
N ASP A 233 12.11 8.12 25.40
CA ASP A 233 12.15 7.48 26.69
C ASP A 233 11.71 6.02 26.53
N VAL A 234 12.61 5.08 26.87
CA VAL A 234 12.38 3.63 26.84
C VAL A 234 12.34 3.14 28.27
N THR A 235 11.15 2.85 28.78
CA THR A 235 10.94 2.38 30.15
C THR A 235 10.81 0.86 30.15
N MET A 236 11.59 0.21 31.00
CA MET A 236 11.54 -1.24 31.16
C MET A 236 11.24 -1.63 32.61
N SER A 237 10.69 -2.82 32.77
CA SER A 237 10.60 -3.53 34.06
C SER A 237 11.22 -4.92 33.97
N ALA A 238 11.67 -5.44 35.11
CA ALA A 238 12.22 -6.80 35.21
C ALA A 238 11.83 -7.44 36.54
N PRO A 239 11.71 -8.79 36.63
CA PRO A 239 11.34 -9.48 37.85
C PRO A 239 12.44 -9.47 38.93
N GLY A 240 13.66 -9.06 38.57
CA GLY A 240 14.85 -8.96 39.36
C GLY A 240 16.03 -8.46 38.56
N LEU A 241 17.23 -8.54 39.11
CA LEU A 241 18.46 -8.16 38.40
C LEU A 241 19.01 -9.39 37.65
N ALA A 242 19.21 -9.26 36.35
CA ALA A 242 19.80 -10.33 35.55
C ALA A 242 21.26 -10.61 36.00
N ILE A 243 21.62 -11.85 36.26
CA ILE A 243 23.01 -12.25 36.49
C ILE A 243 23.76 -12.14 35.14
N SER A 244 24.81 -11.30 35.11
CA SER A 244 25.62 -11.06 33.94
C SER A 244 27.04 -10.62 34.35
N ASP A 245 27.89 -10.31 33.37
CA ASP A 245 29.32 -10.01 33.61
C ASP A 245 29.55 -8.72 34.41
N ASP A 246 28.56 -7.80 34.38
CA ASP A 246 28.65 -6.50 35.03
C ASP A 246 27.32 -6.04 35.63
N GLY A 247 27.31 -4.84 36.24
CA GLY A 247 26.15 -4.21 36.86
C GLY A 247 25.26 -3.36 35.97
N TYR A 248 25.34 -3.50 34.64
CA TYR A 248 24.66 -2.60 33.72
C TYR A 248 23.63 -3.30 32.82
N TYR A 249 22.57 -2.58 32.48
CA TYR A 249 21.70 -2.86 31.33
C TYR A 249 22.11 -1.94 30.19
N TYR A 250 21.99 -2.44 28.96
CA TYR A 250 22.39 -1.79 27.72
C TYR A 250 21.20 -1.64 26.79
N LEU A 251 20.99 -0.43 26.27
CA LEU A 251 19.95 -0.20 25.27
C LEU A 251 20.58 -0.25 23.87
N PHE A 252 20.05 -1.12 23.03
CA PHE A 252 20.41 -1.24 21.62
C PHE A 252 19.36 -0.64 20.72
N GLU A 253 19.79 -0.13 19.57
CA GLU A 253 18.96 0.26 18.44
C GLU A 253 19.03 -0.79 17.36
N GLU A 254 17.90 -1.38 17.00
CA GLU A 254 17.74 -2.21 15.82
C GLU A 254 16.99 -1.44 14.73
N LYS A 255 17.42 -1.53 13.49
CA LYS A 255 16.65 -1.01 12.37
C LYS A 255 15.46 -1.91 12.07
N THR A 256 14.41 -1.37 11.45
CA THR A 256 13.19 -2.11 11.13
C THR A 256 13.46 -3.45 10.43
N TYR A 257 14.46 -3.50 9.55
CA TYR A 257 14.85 -4.69 8.79
C TYR A 257 15.83 -5.64 9.51
N GLN A 258 16.31 -5.28 10.71
CA GLN A 258 17.21 -6.10 11.50
C GLN A 258 16.42 -7.03 12.42
N THR A 259 16.94 -8.24 12.67
CA THR A 259 16.33 -9.27 13.51
C THR A 259 17.22 -9.72 14.66
N ALA A 260 18.37 -9.06 14.85
CA ALA A 260 19.33 -9.35 15.90
C ALA A 260 20.10 -8.08 16.28
N LEU A 261 20.69 -8.11 17.47
CA LEU A 261 21.52 -7.00 17.95
C LEU A 261 22.64 -6.65 16.95
N PRO A 262 22.90 -5.36 16.71
CA PRO A 262 23.91 -4.90 15.75
C PRO A 262 25.35 -5.01 16.29
N GLY A 263 25.74 -6.15 16.83
CA GLY A 263 27.06 -6.39 17.39
C GLY A 263 27.26 -5.67 18.72
N GLU A 264 28.37 -4.91 18.87
CA GLU A 264 28.76 -4.24 20.12
C GLU A 264 28.30 -2.77 20.23
N GLU A 265 27.54 -2.25 19.26
CA GLU A 265 27.14 -0.83 19.21
C GLU A 265 25.85 -0.57 20.01
N TYR A 266 25.92 -0.49 21.33
CA TYR A 266 24.79 -0.02 22.16
C TYR A 266 24.70 1.52 22.15
N ILE A 267 23.49 2.06 22.41
CA ILE A 267 23.24 3.51 22.42
C ILE A 267 23.62 4.14 23.77
N VAL A 268 23.17 3.50 24.85
CA VAL A 268 23.32 3.94 26.23
C VAL A 268 23.31 2.75 27.17
N GLU A 269 23.98 2.90 28.29
CA GLU A 269 23.98 1.95 29.41
C GLU A 269 23.50 2.67 30.68
N ASP A 270 22.88 1.94 31.58
CA ASP A 270 22.59 2.40 32.93
C ASP A 270 22.74 1.25 33.95
N GLN A 271 22.90 1.61 35.22
CA GLN A 271 22.99 0.62 36.30
C GLN A 271 21.71 -0.21 36.39
N LYS A 272 21.86 -1.50 36.61
CA LYS A 272 20.71 -2.41 36.76
C LYS A 272 19.77 -1.98 37.86
N ASP A 273 18.50 -1.85 37.50
CA ASP A 273 17.37 -1.71 38.38
C ASP A 273 16.20 -2.54 37.82
N VAL A 274 15.23 -2.87 38.64
CA VAL A 274 14.01 -3.58 38.23
C VAL A 274 13.09 -2.71 37.39
N ASP A 275 13.12 -1.40 37.59
CA ASP A 275 12.43 -0.39 36.83
C ASP A 275 13.45 0.65 36.34
N LEU A 276 13.60 0.80 35.06
CA LEU A 276 14.60 1.69 34.47
C LEU A 276 14.05 2.43 33.24
N THR A 277 14.43 3.70 33.08
CA THR A 277 14.10 4.48 31.90
C THR A 277 15.38 4.98 31.21
N PHE A 278 15.61 4.51 30.00
CA PHE A 278 16.64 5.04 29.12
C PHE A 278 16.12 6.24 28.34
N SER A 279 16.87 7.33 28.32
CA SER A 279 16.51 8.55 27.56
C SER A 279 17.54 8.82 26.48
N VAL A 280 17.17 8.70 25.21
CA VAL A 280 18.07 8.78 24.05
C VAL A 280 17.60 9.80 23.02
N ASN A 281 18.54 10.39 22.26
CA ASN A 281 18.17 11.38 21.25
C ASN A 281 17.40 10.75 20.09
N LEU A 282 16.27 11.34 19.70
CA LEU A 282 15.47 10.94 18.52
C LEU A 282 16.20 11.24 17.21
N ASN A 283 17.00 12.29 17.17
CA ASN A 283 17.70 12.76 15.96
C ASN A 283 16.74 12.99 14.76
N TYR A 284 15.53 13.49 15.02
CA TYR A 284 14.51 13.67 13.98
C TYR A 284 15.01 14.51 12.80
N ASN A 285 14.62 14.15 11.58
CA ASN A 285 15.03 14.78 10.31
C ASN A 285 16.54 14.78 10.06
N THR A 286 17.27 13.80 10.58
CA THR A 286 18.70 13.60 10.29
C THR A 286 18.94 12.18 9.77
N VAL A 287 20.08 11.94 9.17
CA VAL A 287 20.50 10.59 8.69
C VAL A 287 20.59 9.54 9.82
N SER A 288 20.68 10.00 11.08
CA SER A 288 20.67 9.14 12.26
C SER A 288 19.34 9.16 13.01
N SER A 289 18.26 9.50 12.32
CA SER A 289 16.92 9.49 12.91
C SER A 289 16.54 8.10 13.42
N ARG A 290 16.00 8.06 14.63
CA ARG A 290 15.55 6.83 15.30
C ARG A 290 14.03 6.63 15.22
N LEU A 291 13.32 7.43 14.45
CA LEU A 291 11.87 7.40 14.37
C LEU A 291 11.31 6.03 13.94
N PHE A 292 12.08 5.29 13.14
CA PHE A 292 11.68 3.98 12.59
C PHE A 292 12.43 2.80 13.24
N SER A 293 13.20 3.06 14.27
CA SER A 293 14.03 2.04 14.92
C SER A 293 13.24 1.29 16.00
N LYS A 294 13.70 0.07 16.30
CA LYS A 294 13.30 -0.71 17.46
C LYS A 294 14.36 -0.56 18.54
N PHE A 295 13.94 -0.72 19.80
CA PHE A 295 14.82 -0.67 20.95
C PHE A 295 14.75 -1.98 21.71
N VAL A 296 15.92 -2.48 22.12
CA VAL A 296 16.10 -3.76 22.79
C VAL A 296 17.01 -3.56 24.00
N VAL A 297 16.62 -4.13 25.12
CA VAL A 297 17.47 -4.15 26.34
C VAL A 297 18.32 -5.40 26.31
N ALA A 298 19.60 -5.25 26.63
CA ALA A 298 20.56 -6.35 26.67
C ALA A 298 21.41 -6.31 27.95
N VAL A 299 22.06 -7.42 28.24
CA VAL A 299 23.14 -7.54 29.23
C VAL A 299 24.41 -8.05 28.56
N ARG A 300 25.55 -7.93 29.25
CA ARG A 300 26.79 -8.57 28.84
C ARG A 300 26.94 -9.89 29.59
N LYS A 301 27.01 -11.00 28.86
CA LYS A 301 27.16 -12.35 29.44
C LYS A 301 28.24 -13.11 28.66
N ASP A 302 29.22 -13.64 29.36
CA ASP A 302 30.37 -14.36 28.81
C ASP A 302 31.16 -13.54 27.74
N GLY A 303 31.18 -12.21 27.92
CA GLY A 303 31.85 -11.28 27.00
C GLY A 303 30.99 -10.80 25.83
N GLU A 304 29.84 -11.39 25.58
CA GLU A 304 28.95 -11.08 24.47
C GLU A 304 27.68 -10.33 24.96
N PHE A 305 27.05 -9.53 24.08
CA PHE A 305 25.76 -8.91 24.38
C PHE A 305 24.61 -9.87 24.06
N VAL A 306 23.73 -10.04 25.04
CA VAL A 306 22.55 -10.91 24.94
C VAL A 306 21.31 -10.10 25.17
N ALA A 307 20.38 -10.08 24.21
CA ALA A 307 19.10 -9.43 24.33
C ALA A 307 18.26 -10.11 25.42
N ILE A 308 17.70 -9.30 26.34
CA ILE A 308 16.86 -9.75 27.44
C ILE A 308 15.42 -9.23 27.37
N SER A 309 15.08 -8.50 26.32
CA SER A 309 13.72 -8.03 26.04
C SER A 309 13.35 -8.26 24.60
N GLU A 310 12.05 -8.31 24.32
CA GLU A 310 11.57 -8.15 22.96
C GLU A 310 11.77 -6.72 22.45
N PRO A 311 11.97 -6.52 21.11
CA PRO A 311 12.16 -5.19 20.56
C PRO A 311 10.85 -4.38 20.56
N LYS A 312 10.92 -3.09 20.87
CA LYS A 312 9.79 -2.16 20.83
C LYS A 312 10.07 -0.96 19.93
N TYR A 313 9.06 -0.58 19.14
CA TYR A 313 9.07 0.65 18.36
C TYR A 313 8.51 1.83 19.16
N ILE A 314 8.79 3.03 18.68
CA ILE A 314 8.13 4.25 19.14
C ILE A 314 6.62 4.13 18.86
N THR A 315 5.78 4.45 19.85
CA THR A 315 4.33 4.29 19.78
C THR A 315 3.57 5.61 19.62
N ASN A 316 4.20 6.77 19.87
CA ASN A 316 3.57 8.11 19.84
C ASN A 316 4.28 9.11 18.91
N PRO A 317 4.45 8.81 17.62
CA PRO A 317 5.14 9.72 16.69
C PRO A 317 4.44 11.09 16.57
N GLU A 318 3.15 11.20 16.89
CA GLU A 318 2.38 12.45 16.94
C GLU A 318 2.89 13.47 17.97
N ALA A 319 3.69 13.04 18.95
CA ALA A 319 4.30 13.94 19.93
C ALA A 319 5.20 15.01 19.30
N ILE A 320 5.70 14.78 18.08
CA ILE A 320 6.49 15.74 17.30
C ILE A 320 5.76 16.28 16.07
N ALA A 321 4.45 16.03 15.97
CA ALA A 321 3.68 16.42 14.79
C ALA A 321 3.65 17.93 14.59
N ARG A 322 3.96 18.36 13.36
CA ARG A 322 3.90 19.77 12.97
C ARG A 322 2.48 20.26 12.72
N TYR A 323 1.60 19.38 12.26
CA TYR A 323 0.23 19.68 11.88
C TYR A 323 -0.75 18.84 12.69
N ASN A 324 -1.85 19.45 13.12
CA ASN A 324 -2.93 18.76 13.83
C ASN A 324 -4.30 19.26 13.31
N PRO A 325 -4.59 19.09 12.00
CA PRO A 325 -5.88 19.52 11.45
C PRO A 325 -7.01 18.74 12.10
N SER A 326 -8.13 19.40 12.36
CA SER A 326 -9.32 18.73 12.89
C SER A 326 -10.08 18.01 11.79
N PHE A 327 -10.69 16.86 12.13
CA PHE A 327 -11.67 16.24 11.26
C PHE A 327 -12.88 17.14 11.05
N ILE A 328 -13.45 17.11 9.86
CA ILE A 328 -14.67 17.82 9.54
C ILE A 328 -15.84 17.13 10.25
N ALA A 329 -16.51 17.85 11.13
CA ALA A 329 -17.66 17.33 11.85
C ALA A 329 -18.82 17.09 10.88
N THR A 330 -19.32 15.86 10.81
CA THR A 330 -20.47 15.47 10.01
C THR A 330 -21.14 14.23 10.59
N ASN A 331 -22.47 14.17 10.45
CA ASN A 331 -23.25 12.98 10.74
C ASN A 331 -23.47 12.10 9.49
N SER A 332 -23.18 12.65 8.31
CA SER A 332 -23.29 11.90 7.05
C SER A 332 -22.10 10.98 6.85
N LYS A 333 -22.37 9.74 6.48
CA LYS A 333 -21.37 8.73 6.12
C LYS A 333 -21.17 8.62 4.60
N LYS A 334 -21.83 9.50 3.83
CA LYS A 334 -21.74 9.50 2.36
C LYS A 334 -20.35 9.83 1.86
N GLY A 335 -19.80 8.94 1.05
CA GLY A 335 -18.51 9.13 0.39
C GLY A 335 -18.49 8.53 -1.01
N LEU A 336 -17.54 9.03 -1.82
CA LEU A 336 -17.34 8.59 -3.20
C LEU A 336 -15.88 8.39 -3.55
N LEU A 337 -15.62 7.45 -4.44
CA LEU A 337 -14.46 7.48 -5.32
C LEU A 337 -14.76 8.54 -6.39
N VAL A 338 -14.11 9.70 -6.25
CA VAL A 338 -14.44 10.91 -7.03
C VAL A 338 -13.85 10.88 -8.43
N ASP A 339 -14.56 11.55 -9.34
CA ASP A 339 -14.11 11.81 -10.71
C ASP A 339 -13.41 13.18 -10.75
N PRO A 340 -12.07 13.24 -10.97
CA PRO A 340 -11.33 14.50 -10.99
C PRO A 340 -11.84 15.52 -12.02
N GLU A 341 -12.41 15.05 -13.13
CA GLU A 341 -12.92 15.92 -14.19
C GLU A 341 -14.17 16.69 -13.74
N LYS A 342 -14.90 16.19 -12.74
CA LYS A 342 -16.11 16.80 -12.21
C LYS A 342 -15.90 17.71 -11.01
N LEU A 343 -14.71 17.72 -10.41
CA LEU A 343 -14.41 18.49 -9.19
C LEU A 343 -14.60 20.01 -9.33
N ALA A 344 -14.53 20.54 -10.55
CA ALA A 344 -14.82 21.97 -10.81
C ALA A 344 -16.31 22.31 -10.67
N GLY A 345 -17.21 21.32 -10.78
CA GLY A 345 -18.67 21.48 -10.66
C GLY A 345 -19.14 21.43 -9.19
N SER A 346 -20.46 21.49 -9.03
CA SER A 346 -21.15 21.42 -7.73
C SER A 346 -21.73 20.05 -7.42
N GLU A 347 -21.46 19.03 -8.24
CA GLU A 347 -22.14 17.73 -8.12
C GLU A 347 -21.91 17.07 -6.74
N LEU A 348 -20.69 17.15 -6.20
CA LEU A 348 -20.37 16.58 -4.89
C LEU A 348 -21.14 17.29 -3.76
N GLU A 349 -21.25 18.61 -3.83
CA GLU A 349 -22.05 19.41 -2.88
C GLU A 349 -23.55 19.13 -3.04
N ASP A 350 -24.05 19.04 -4.28
CA ASP A 350 -25.45 18.72 -4.58
C ASP A 350 -25.85 17.32 -4.08
N LEU A 351 -24.94 16.36 -4.15
CA LEU A 351 -25.09 15.01 -3.61
C LEU A 351 -24.93 14.96 -2.08
N GLY A 352 -24.43 16.01 -1.45
CA GLY A 352 -24.14 16.06 -0.03
C GLY A 352 -22.98 15.16 0.40
N VAL A 353 -21.98 14.96 -0.47
CA VAL A 353 -20.77 14.16 -0.20
C VAL A 353 -19.98 14.78 0.94
N LYS A 354 -19.55 13.97 1.91
CA LYS A 354 -18.76 14.39 3.08
C LYS A 354 -17.40 13.67 3.16
N HIS A 355 -17.26 12.58 2.46
CA HIS A 355 -16.03 11.78 2.41
C HIS A 355 -15.66 11.51 0.97
N ALA A 356 -14.39 11.52 0.65
CA ALA A 356 -13.88 11.16 -0.67
C ALA A 356 -12.68 10.24 -0.54
N ILE A 357 -12.54 9.33 -1.52
CA ILE A 357 -11.34 8.50 -1.64
C ILE A 357 -10.66 8.75 -2.97
N TYR A 358 -9.32 8.69 -2.96
CA TYR A 358 -8.51 8.81 -4.16
C TYR A 358 -7.24 7.99 -4.07
N ASN A 359 -6.91 7.29 -5.15
CA ASN A 359 -5.76 6.39 -5.20
C ASN A 359 -4.47 7.12 -5.56
N ILE A 360 -3.37 6.76 -4.91
CA ILE A 360 -2.02 7.24 -5.19
C ILE A 360 -1.11 6.05 -5.58
N PRO A 361 -1.13 5.61 -6.85
CA PRO A 361 -0.11 4.68 -7.35
C PRO A 361 1.26 5.38 -7.35
N LEU A 362 2.22 4.77 -6.65
CA LEU A 362 3.53 5.41 -6.43
C LEU A 362 4.33 5.57 -7.72
N SER A 363 4.16 4.67 -8.69
CA SER A 363 4.83 4.78 -9.99
C SER A 363 4.46 6.05 -10.76
N ARG A 364 3.27 6.61 -10.51
CA ARG A 364 2.83 7.85 -11.15
C ARG A 364 3.53 9.07 -10.58
N ILE A 365 3.71 9.11 -9.26
CA ILE A 365 4.23 10.29 -8.57
C ILE A 365 5.75 10.31 -8.46
N ILE A 366 6.42 9.14 -8.49
CA ILE A 366 7.86 9.04 -8.31
C ILE A 366 8.57 9.17 -9.66
N GLY A 367 9.57 10.03 -9.71
CA GLY A 367 10.41 10.26 -10.89
C GLY A 367 10.49 11.72 -11.30
N GLN A 368 11.28 11.95 -12.34
CA GLN A 368 11.47 13.28 -12.91
C GLN A 368 10.42 13.56 -13.99
N THR A 369 10.20 14.84 -14.28
CA THR A 369 9.42 15.28 -15.45
C THR A 369 10.26 16.20 -16.33
N SER A 370 10.02 16.11 -17.63
CA SER A 370 10.57 17.06 -18.63
C SER A 370 9.63 18.23 -18.88
N ASN A 371 8.50 18.33 -18.18
CA ASN A 371 7.51 19.38 -18.38
C ASN A 371 7.97 20.66 -17.71
N GLU A 372 8.30 21.69 -18.50
CA GLU A 372 8.78 22.99 -17.98
C GLU A 372 7.70 23.76 -17.18
N VAL A 373 6.41 23.53 -17.47
CA VAL A 373 5.29 24.17 -16.73
C VAL A 373 5.11 23.55 -15.35
N TYR A 374 5.39 22.23 -15.24
CA TYR A 374 5.28 21.48 -14.00
C TYR A 374 6.62 20.78 -13.71
N PRO A 375 7.64 21.54 -13.25
CA PRO A 375 8.97 20.98 -13.02
C PRO A 375 8.96 19.90 -11.96
N THR A 376 9.97 19.03 -11.99
CA THR A 376 10.20 18.01 -10.96
C THR A 376 10.19 18.65 -9.58
N VAL A 377 9.42 18.08 -8.68
CA VAL A 377 9.39 18.45 -7.25
C VAL A 377 10.45 17.63 -6.52
N TYR A 378 11.44 18.30 -5.97
CA TYR A 378 12.46 17.67 -5.16
C TYR A 378 12.13 17.78 -3.68
N TYR A 379 12.24 16.66 -2.97
CA TYR A 379 12.06 16.58 -1.53
C TYR A 379 13.33 16.06 -0.87
N SER A 380 13.90 16.87 0.03
CA SER A 380 15.08 16.47 0.79
C SER A 380 14.67 15.71 2.04
N TYR A 381 15.16 14.49 2.18
CA TYR A 381 14.91 13.63 3.33
C TYR A 381 16.21 12.91 3.73
N ASN A 382 16.60 13.03 5.00
CA ASN A 382 17.82 12.41 5.56
C ASN A 382 19.09 12.64 4.73
N GLY A 383 19.26 13.86 4.16
CA GLY A 383 20.42 14.21 3.36
C GLY A 383 20.39 13.73 1.91
N LYS A 384 19.35 12.97 1.51
CA LYS A 384 19.10 12.56 0.12
C LYS A 384 18.01 13.42 -0.51
N SER A 385 18.00 13.50 -1.84
CA SER A 385 17.00 14.21 -2.62
C SER A 385 16.15 13.22 -3.41
N TYR A 386 14.84 13.25 -3.20
CA TYR A 386 13.86 12.39 -3.88
C TYR A 386 13.11 13.22 -4.90
N ALA A 387 12.95 12.68 -6.11
CA ALA A 387 12.30 13.35 -7.23
C ALA A 387 10.86 12.88 -7.40
N PHE A 388 9.93 13.82 -7.49
CA PHE A 388 8.51 13.58 -7.75
C PHE A 388 8.08 14.28 -9.03
N ASN A 389 7.26 13.61 -9.83
CA ASN A 389 6.74 14.12 -11.09
C ASN A 389 5.83 15.34 -10.85
N GLY A 390 6.32 16.52 -11.17
CA GLY A 390 5.64 17.78 -10.88
C GLY A 390 4.29 17.92 -11.55
N GLN A 391 4.09 17.36 -12.76
CA GLN A 391 2.80 17.35 -13.43
C GLN A 391 1.77 16.51 -12.66
N ILE A 392 2.16 15.30 -12.29
CA ILE A 392 1.27 14.39 -11.54
C ILE A 392 1.00 14.95 -10.14
N ILE A 393 2.01 15.52 -9.48
CA ILE A 393 1.80 16.20 -8.19
C ILE A 393 0.82 17.35 -8.31
N ALA A 394 0.86 18.15 -9.40
CA ALA A 394 -0.11 19.22 -9.61
C ALA A 394 -1.55 18.69 -9.83
N GLU A 395 -1.72 17.53 -10.46
CA GLU A 395 -3.01 16.85 -10.56
C GLU A 395 -3.55 16.48 -9.17
N TYR A 396 -2.73 15.89 -8.30
CA TYR A 396 -3.10 15.57 -6.91
C TYR A 396 -3.37 16.83 -6.05
N ASP A 397 -2.57 17.88 -6.23
CA ASP A 397 -2.80 19.18 -5.56
C ASP A 397 -4.17 19.73 -5.92
N TYR A 398 -4.54 19.66 -7.19
CA TYR A 398 -5.87 20.08 -7.65
C TYR A 398 -6.97 19.25 -6.97
N VAL A 399 -6.88 17.94 -6.98
CA VAL A 399 -7.88 17.03 -6.38
C VAL A 399 -8.03 17.33 -4.89
N PHE A 400 -6.95 17.25 -4.13
CA PHE A 400 -7.03 17.36 -2.67
C PHE A 400 -7.36 18.77 -2.18
N SER A 401 -6.89 19.82 -2.89
CA SER A 401 -7.29 21.18 -2.56
C SER A 401 -8.77 21.45 -2.91
N ALA A 402 -9.28 20.89 -3.99
CA ALA A 402 -10.70 21.00 -4.35
C ALA A 402 -11.59 20.34 -3.29
N LEU A 403 -11.28 19.12 -2.90
CA LEU A 403 -12.00 18.39 -1.85
C LEU A 403 -11.96 19.14 -0.51
N SER A 404 -10.81 19.64 -0.11
CA SER A 404 -10.66 20.42 1.13
C SER A 404 -11.47 21.72 1.11
N ARG A 405 -11.50 22.45 -0.03
CA ARG A 405 -12.34 23.64 -0.18
C ARG A 405 -13.83 23.35 -0.11
N LYS A 406 -14.26 22.16 -0.57
CA LYS A 406 -15.64 21.70 -0.50
C LYS A 406 -16.04 21.15 0.90
N GLY A 407 -15.11 21.14 1.86
CA GLY A 407 -15.35 20.62 3.19
C GLY A 407 -15.59 19.10 3.19
N ILE A 408 -14.83 18.38 2.36
CA ILE A 408 -14.91 16.90 2.21
C ILE A 408 -13.67 16.27 2.86
N THR A 409 -13.88 15.32 3.77
CA THR A 409 -12.80 14.53 4.39
C THR A 409 -12.19 13.59 3.37
N THR A 410 -10.88 13.72 3.15
CA THR A 410 -10.17 12.95 2.13
C THR A 410 -9.49 11.72 2.69
N THR A 411 -9.68 10.59 2.03
CA THR A 411 -8.97 9.33 2.20
C THR A 411 -8.04 9.10 1.00
N ALA A 412 -6.76 8.84 1.24
CA ALA A 412 -5.81 8.44 0.20
C ALA A 412 -5.43 6.98 0.35
N VAL A 413 -5.41 6.24 -0.76
CA VAL A 413 -4.92 4.85 -0.81
C VAL A 413 -3.54 4.83 -1.44
N ILE A 414 -2.54 4.40 -0.70
CA ILE A 414 -1.15 4.32 -1.17
C ILE A 414 -0.94 2.95 -1.82
N LEU A 415 -0.67 2.95 -3.12
CA LEU A 415 -0.58 1.74 -3.94
C LEU A 415 0.85 1.57 -4.47
N ASN A 416 1.44 0.41 -4.19
CA ASN A 416 2.82 0.08 -4.57
C ASN A 416 2.85 -0.67 -5.90
N ASP A 417 2.70 0.04 -6.99
CA ASP A 417 2.79 -0.52 -8.33
C ASP A 417 4.23 -0.53 -8.85
N MET A 418 4.56 -1.56 -9.63
CA MET A 418 5.94 -1.80 -10.08
C MET A 418 6.29 -0.95 -11.29
N SER A 419 7.35 -0.15 -11.16
CA SER A 419 7.99 0.57 -12.25
C SER A 419 9.51 0.60 -12.03
N TYR A 420 10.26 1.09 -13.00
CA TYR A 420 11.70 1.30 -12.82
C TYR A 420 12.01 2.20 -11.61
N ASN A 421 11.25 3.27 -11.42
CA ASN A 421 11.46 4.25 -10.36
C ASN A 421 10.96 3.78 -8.98
N THR A 422 10.13 2.75 -8.91
CA THR A 422 9.57 2.21 -7.65
C THR A 422 10.21 0.89 -7.22
N MET A 423 11.20 0.37 -7.96
CA MET A 423 11.77 -0.95 -7.71
C MET A 423 12.34 -1.11 -6.30
N GLU A 424 12.90 -0.07 -5.72
CA GLU A 424 13.42 -0.08 -4.35
C GLU A 424 12.30 -0.18 -3.29
N LEU A 425 11.10 0.33 -3.61
CA LEU A 425 9.91 0.21 -2.78
C LEU A 425 9.26 -1.17 -2.85
N ILE A 426 9.59 -1.98 -3.87
CA ILE A 426 9.07 -3.33 -4.03
C ILE A 426 9.86 -4.30 -3.15
N HIS A 427 9.16 -5.05 -2.31
CA HIS A 427 9.76 -6.06 -1.44
C HIS A 427 10.65 -7.04 -2.23
N PRO A 428 11.84 -7.43 -1.74
CA PRO A 428 12.75 -8.33 -2.47
C PRO A 428 12.08 -9.61 -2.98
N LEU A 429 11.24 -10.25 -2.16
CA LEU A 429 10.49 -11.45 -2.53
C LEU A 429 9.29 -11.17 -3.47
N ALA A 430 9.06 -9.90 -3.82
CA ALA A 430 8.02 -9.50 -4.76
C ALA A 430 8.57 -9.06 -6.13
N ARG A 431 9.90 -8.83 -6.24
CA ARG A 431 10.54 -8.34 -7.47
C ARG A 431 10.56 -9.37 -8.60
N SER A 432 10.44 -10.65 -8.29
CA SER A 432 10.44 -11.73 -9.27
C SER A 432 9.13 -12.52 -9.20
N GLY A 433 8.46 -12.72 -10.33
CA GLY A 433 7.41 -13.74 -10.54
C GLY A 433 6.05 -13.10 -10.57
N GLY A 434 5.31 -12.41 -10.27
CA GLY A 434 3.88 -12.06 -10.40
C GLY A 434 3.61 -11.00 -11.47
N HIS A 435 2.35 -10.97 -11.88
CA HIS A 435 1.80 -9.90 -12.72
C HIS A 435 0.62 -9.25 -11.98
N ALA A 436 0.84 -8.92 -10.71
CA ALA A 436 -0.15 -8.23 -9.90
C ALA A 436 -0.14 -6.72 -10.23
N PRO A 437 -1.25 -6.02 -10.07
CA PRO A 437 -1.29 -4.57 -10.13
C PRO A 437 -0.42 -3.92 -9.04
N TYR A 438 -0.45 -4.48 -7.82
CA TYR A 438 0.26 -3.91 -6.67
C TYR A 438 1.07 -4.98 -5.93
N TYR A 439 2.11 -4.54 -5.24
CA TYR A 439 3.15 -5.36 -4.63
C TYR A 439 3.40 -4.94 -3.18
N ALA A 440 3.87 -5.90 -2.36
CA ALA A 440 4.26 -5.62 -0.99
C ALA A 440 5.38 -4.57 -0.91
N PHE A 441 5.30 -3.72 0.09
CA PHE A 441 6.30 -2.68 0.36
C PHE A 441 7.60 -3.27 0.93
N ASN A 442 8.72 -2.67 0.57
CA ASN A 442 10.04 -3.10 1.00
C ASN A 442 10.45 -2.46 2.35
N ALA A 443 10.12 -3.11 3.45
CA ALA A 443 10.71 -2.79 4.76
C ALA A 443 11.75 -3.84 5.21
N ALA A 444 12.13 -4.76 4.32
CA ALA A 444 13.14 -5.79 4.56
C ALA A 444 14.58 -5.30 4.26
N GLU A 445 14.74 -4.16 3.62
CA GLU A 445 16.05 -3.58 3.25
C GLU A 445 16.14 -2.11 3.69
N ALA A 446 17.34 -1.66 4.01
CA ALA A 446 17.62 -0.29 4.45
C ALA A 446 17.10 0.77 3.46
N GLY A 447 17.40 0.60 2.16
CA GLY A 447 16.96 1.51 1.11
C GLY A 447 15.45 1.60 0.99
N GLY A 448 14.76 0.46 1.10
CA GLY A 448 13.30 0.40 1.07
C GLY A 448 12.66 1.14 2.24
N VAL A 449 13.14 0.93 3.46
CA VAL A 449 12.68 1.65 4.66
C VAL A 449 12.86 3.16 4.50
N GLU A 450 14.04 3.59 4.06
CA GLU A 450 14.34 5.01 3.86
C GLU A 450 13.45 5.62 2.77
N TYR A 451 13.22 4.89 1.67
CA TYR A 451 12.39 5.39 0.58
C TYR A 451 10.89 5.45 0.96
N ILE A 452 10.38 4.45 1.66
CA ILE A 452 9.01 4.50 2.24
C ILE A 452 8.88 5.73 3.14
N ALA A 453 9.83 5.93 4.06
CA ALA A 453 9.81 7.08 4.97
C ALA A 453 9.86 8.42 4.22
N ALA A 454 10.68 8.53 3.18
CA ALA A 454 10.77 9.75 2.36
C ALA A 454 9.48 10.05 1.61
N VAL A 455 8.86 9.04 0.95
CA VAL A 455 7.60 9.19 0.22
C VAL A 455 6.45 9.52 1.16
N ALA A 456 6.32 8.80 2.27
CA ALA A 456 5.29 9.04 3.27
C ALA A 456 5.42 10.44 3.88
N SER A 457 6.64 10.85 4.22
CA SER A 457 6.91 12.20 4.77
C SER A 457 6.64 13.30 3.74
N PHE A 458 6.99 13.08 2.46
CA PHE A 458 6.67 14.02 1.39
C PHE A 458 5.16 14.24 1.26
N LEU A 459 4.40 13.15 1.11
CA LEU A 459 2.96 13.19 0.93
C LEU A 459 2.26 13.79 2.16
N ALA A 460 2.63 13.37 3.37
CA ALA A 460 2.08 13.90 4.62
C ALA A 460 2.39 15.39 4.76
N SER A 461 3.63 15.83 4.49
CA SER A 461 4.00 17.27 4.56
C SER A 461 3.23 18.12 3.55
N ARG A 462 2.99 17.57 2.36
CA ARG A 462 2.31 18.28 1.29
C ARG A 462 0.81 18.40 1.54
N TYR A 463 0.20 17.38 2.13
CA TYR A 463 -1.25 17.27 2.28
C TYR A 463 -1.72 17.26 3.74
N SER A 464 -1.13 18.13 4.57
CA SER A 464 -1.53 18.37 5.97
C SER A 464 -1.95 19.81 6.24
N GLY A 465 -2.52 20.49 5.24
CA GLY A 465 -2.98 21.88 5.39
C GLY A 465 -2.02 22.94 4.87
N SER A 466 -1.05 22.55 4.02
CA SER A 466 -0.06 23.47 3.41
C SER A 466 -0.59 24.29 2.22
N GLY A 467 -1.92 24.29 1.96
CA GLY A 467 -2.54 24.95 0.81
C GLY A 467 -2.86 24.00 -0.35
N ASN A 468 -2.26 22.80 -0.37
CA ASN A 468 -2.51 21.79 -1.40
C ASN A 468 -3.65 20.81 -1.03
N GLY A 469 -4.38 21.11 0.04
CA GLY A 469 -5.42 20.26 0.60
C GLY A 469 -4.96 19.44 1.81
N THR A 470 -5.89 18.69 2.40
CA THR A 470 -5.63 17.88 3.60
C THR A 470 -6.13 16.46 3.40
N ILE A 471 -5.24 15.50 3.61
CA ILE A 471 -5.59 14.09 3.69
C ILE A 471 -5.63 13.71 5.17
N MET A 472 -6.79 13.24 5.62
CA MET A 472 -7.01 12.83 7.01
C MET A 472 -6.87 11.32 7.20
N ASN A 473 -7.24 10.54 6.20
CA ASN A 473 -7.20 9.08 6.24
C ASN A 473 -6.20 8.53 5.21
N TRP A 474 -5.32 7.63 5.66
CA TRP A 474 -4.27 7.02 4.85
C TRP A 474 -4.43 5.51 4.87
N VAL A 475 -4.74 4.91 3.76
CA VAL A 475 -4.84 3.46 3.58
C VAL A 475 -3.54 2.94 2.97
N ILE A 476 -2.90 1.99 3.64
CA ILE A 476 -1.59 1.47 3.22
C ILE A 476 -1.75 0.13 2.50
N GLY A 477 -1.59 0.16 1.20
CA GLY A 477 -1.85 -0.97 0.31
C GLY A 477 -3.32 -1.13 -0.02
N ASN A 478 -3.66 -2.19 -0.75
CA ASN A 478 -5.01 -2.56 -1.12
C ASN A 478 -5.24 -4.04 -0.87
N GLU A 479 -6.36 -4.40 -0.21
CA GLU A 479 -6.80 -5.79 0.01
C GLU A 479 -5.65 -6.76 0.34
N ILE A 480 -4.87 -6.43 1.39
CA ILE A 480 -3.61 -7.13 1.68
C ILE A 480 -3.78 -8.64 1.87
N ASN A 481 -4.96 -9.11 2.26
CA ASN A 481 -5.26 -10.53 2.35
C ASN A 481 -5.36 -11.21 0.96
N ALA A 482 -5.65 -10.48 -0.11
CA ALA A 482 -5.61 -10.95 -1.50
C ALA A 482 -4.20 -10.86 -2.09
N ARG A 483 -3.23 -11.50 -1.43
CA ARG A 483 -1.79 -11.43 -1.67
C ARG A 483 -1.37 -11.50 -3.14
N SER A 484 -1.91 -12.43 -3.90
CA SER A 484 -1.48 -12.66 -5.28
C SER A 484 -1.99 -11.60 -6.26
N GLU A 485 -2.99 -10.81 -5.87
CA GLU A 485 -3.68 -9.86 -6.74
C GLU A 485 -3.36 -8.42 -6.36
N TRP A 486 -3.48 -8.07 -5.08
CA TRP A 486 -3.46 -6.67 -4.66
C TRP A 486 -2.30 -6.28 -3.74
N ASN A 487 -1.51 -7.25 -3.24
CA ASN A 487 -0.31 -6.99 -2.43
C ASN A 487 0.72 -8.10 -2.65
N TYR A 488 1.15 -8.25 -3.91
CA TYR A 488 1.94 -9.40 -4.33
C TYR A 488 3.29 -9.50 -3.61
N ILE A 489 3.53 -10.69 -3.08
CA ILE A 489 4.82 -11.18 -2.59
C ILE A 489 4.83 -12.70 -2.81
N GLN A 490 5.97 -13.36 -2.83
CA GLN A 490 6.04 -14.81 -2.82
C GLN A 490 5.26 -15.39 -1.63
N TYR A 491 4.66 -16.58 -1.81
CA TYR A 491 3.89 -17.20 -0.73
C TYR A 491 4.78 -17.49 0.49
N MET A 492 4.27 -17.19 1.65
CA MET A 492 4.82 -17.53 2.96
C MET A 492 3.66 -17.81 3.93
N ASP A 493 3.93 -18.29 5.14
CA ASP A 493 2.90 -18.43 6.17
C ASP A 493 2.34 -17.07 6.60
N THR A 494 1.19 -17.07 7.28
CA THR A 494 0.49 -15.83 7.66
C THR A 494 1.31 -14.96 8.60
N GLU A 495 2.02 -15.56 9.56
CA GLU A 495 2.85 -14.83 10.53
C GLU A 495 3.98 -14.08 9.83
N SER A 496 4.75 -14.77 8.99
CA SER A 496 5.82 -14.18 8.19
C SER A 496 5.32 -13.10 7.24
N TYR A 497 4.18 -13.33 6.58
CA TYR A 497 3.57 -12.36 5.69
C TYR A 497 3.16 -11.07 6.41
N VAL A 498 2.51 -11.23 7.55
CA VAL A 498 2.04 -10.09 8.34
C VAL A 498 3.22 -9.34 8.97
N ASP A 499 4.29 -10.04 9.37
CA ASP A 499 5.50 -9.40 9.89
C ASP A 499 6.11 -8.44 8.85
N GLU A 500 6.25 -8.88 7.60
CA GLU A 500 6.76 -8.01 6.52
C GLU A 500 5.83 -6.82 6.23
N TYR A 501 4.51 -7.04 6.24
CA TYR A 501 3.55 -5.95 6.08
C TYR A 501 3.57 -4.97 7.26
N ALA A 502 3.60 -5.47 8.50
CA ALA A 502 3.58 -4.66 9.71
C ALA A 502 4.82 -3.76 9.83
N LYS A 503 6.01 -4.25 9.41
CA LYS A 503 7.23 -3.42 9.32
C LYS A 503 7.01 -2.20 8.41
N ALA A 504 6.50 -2.42 7.19
CA ALA A 504 6.23 -1.35 6.25
C ALA A 504 5.12 -0.41 6.76
N PHE A 505 4.04 -0.95 7.31
CA PHE A 505 2.95 -0.18 7.90
C PHE A 505 3.44 0.76 9.00
N ARG A 506 4.32 0.30 9.91
CA ARG A 506 4.92 1.14 10.95
C ARG A 506 5.75 2.29 10.39
N VAL A 507 6.49 2.06 9.32
CA VAL A 507 7.26 3.13 8.67
C VAL A 507 6.31 4.21 8.14
N PHE A 508 5.25 3.82 7.44
CA PHE A 508 4.20 4.75 6.99
C PHE A 508 3.53 5.47 8.16
N TYR A 509 3.09 4.69 9.17
CA TYR A 509 2.43 5.22 10.35
C TYR A 509 3.28 6.29 11.05
N ASN A 510 4.53 5.97 11.38
CA ASN A 510 5.42 6.88 12.08
C ASN A 510 5.74 8.12 11.23
N ALA A 511 5.96 7.97 9.92
CA ALA A 511 6.21 9.09 9.01
C ALA A 511 5.00 10.01 8.91
N ILE A 512 3.80 9.47 8.73
CA ILE A 512 2.57 10.25 8.60
C ILE A 512 2.23 10.96 9.92
N LYS A 513 2.22 10.20 11.02
CA LYS A 513 1.83 10.70 12.33
C LYS A 513 2.82 11.72 12.91
N SER A 514 4.12 11.60 12.61
CA SER A 514 5.12 12.60 13.01
C SER A 514 4.96 13.95 12.31
N ILE A 515 4.12 14.01 11.27
CA ILE A 515 3.84 15.24 10.52
C ILE A 515 2.42 15.73 10.75
N ASN A 516 1.42 14.83 10.67
CA ASN A 516 0.01 15.09 10.93
C ASN A 516 -0.46 14.19 12.08
N GLY A 517 -0.46 14.74 13.28
CA GLY A 517 -0.78 13.98 14.51
C GLY A 517 -2.22 13.47 14.55
N ASN A 518 -3.16 14.13 13.88
CA ASN A 518 -4.57 13.73 13.82
C ASN A 518 -4.89 12.81 12.63
N ALA A 519 -3.94 12.55 11.72
CA ALA A 519 -4.17 11.61 10.63
C ALA A 519 -4.47 10.20 11.17
N ARG A 520 -5.34 9.47 10.47
CA ARG A 520 -5.62 8.07 10.73
C ARG A 520 -4.98 7.21 9.67
N VAL A 521 -4.44 6.05 10.07
CA VAL A 521 -3.74 5.13 9.18
C VAL A 521 -4.41 3.76 9.24
N TYR A 522 -4.78 3.24 8.08
CA TYR A 522 -5.64 2.07 7.93
C TYR A 522 -4.92 0.91 7.24
N ILE A 523 -5.17 -0.30 7.71
CA ILE A 523 -4.96 -1.52 6.90
C ILE A 523 -6.16 -1.70 5.96
N SER A 524 -5.95 -2.31 4.79
CA SER A 524 -7.02 -2.58 3.82
C SER A 524 -7.22 -4.08 3.63
N ILE A 525 -8.46 -4.56 3.77
CA ILE A 525 -8.83 -5.95 3.56
C ILE A 525 -10.09 -6.09 2.68
N ASP A 526 -10.19 -7.20 1.96
CA ASP A 526 -11.36 -7.55 1.16
C ASP A 526 -12.48 -8.22 1.99
N GLN A 527 -13.54 -8.67 1.33
CA GLN A 527 -14.69 -9.30 1.98
C GLN A 527 -14.43 -10.73 2.48
N GLN A 528 -13.31 -11.39 2.12
CA GLN A 528 -13.05 -12.80 2.43
C GLN A 528 -12.55 -12.99 3.86
N TRP A 529 -13.48 -12.97 4.81
CA TRP A 529 -13.21 -12.88 6.23
C TRP A 529 -12.68 -14.18 6.85
N GLY A 530 -13.53 -15.17 7.03
CA GLY A 530 -13.20 -16.42 7.75
C GLY A 530 -12.56 -17.48 6.88
N LYS A 531 -12.45 -17.24 5.58
CA LYS A 531 -11.87 -18.18 4.62
C LYS A 531 -11.41 -17.46 3.36
N SER A 532 -10.16 -17.70 2.96
CA SER A 532 -9.74 -17.31 1.62
C SER A 532 -10.45 -18.17 0.57
N LEU A 533 -11.07 -17.52 -0.38
CA LEU A 533 -11.69 -18.14 -1.56
C LEU A 533 -10.72 -18.21 -2.74
N TYR A 534 -9.55 -17.59 -2.60
CA TYR A 534 -8.42 -17.63 -3.53
C TYR A 534 -7.51 -18.82 -3.20
N SER A 535 -7.83 -20.02 -3.58
CA SER A 535 -7.07 -21.24 -3.26
C SER A 535 -5.53 -21.00 -3.27
N ASN A 536 -4.85 -21.06 -2.13
CA ASN A 536 -3.40 -20.89 -1.91
C ASN A 536 -2.77 -19.57 -2.41
N SER A 537 -3.57 -18.60 -2.87
CA SER A 537 -3.07 -17.32 -3.41
C SER A 537 -3.29 -16.12 -2.50
N GLY A 538 -4.16 -16.26 -1.49
CA GLY A 538 -4.47 -15.25 -0.48
C GLY A 538 -4.71 -15.86 0.89
N TYR A 539 -4.98 -15.01 1.87
CA TYR A 539 -5.25 -15.38 3.26
C TYR A 539 -6.69 -15.03 3.64
N ALA A 540 -7.23 -15.64 4.68
CA ALA A 540 -8.46 -15.16 5.31
C ALA A 540 -8.19 -13.80 5.96
N ALA A 541 -9.04 -12.81 5.72
CA ALA A 541 -8.85 -11.47 6.27
C ALA A 541 -8.81 -11.48 7.81
N LYS A 542 -9.61 -12.35 8.44
CA LYS A 542 -9.59 -12.53 9.90
C LYS A 542 -8.21 -12.94 10.40
N ASP A 543 -7.55 -13.90 9.77
CA ASP A 543 -6.22 -14.38 10.18
C ASP A 543 -5.18 -13.27 10.03
N ILE A 544 -5.28 -12.44 8.98
CA ILE A 544 -4.43 -11.25 8.79
C ILE A 544 -4.66 -10.23 9.91
N VAL A 545 -5.91 -9.93 10.24
CA VAL A 545 -6.25 -8.93 11.27
C VAL A 545 -5.80 -9.39 12.66
N ASP A 546 -5.99 -10.68 12.98
CA ASP A 546 -5.58 -11.27 14.26
C ASP A 546 -4.04 -11.22 14.41
N GLU A 547 -3.33 -11.64 13.37
CA GLU A 547 -1.86 -11.65 13.40
C GLU A 547 -1.28 -10.23 13.37
N PHE A 548 -1.87 -9.33 12.57
CA PHE A 548 -1.45 -7.94 12.53
C PHE A 548 -1.60 -7.27 13.91
N ASN A 549 -2.73 -7.48 14.57
CA ASN A 549 -2.95 -6.95 15.91
C ASN A 549 -1.93 -7.49 16.92
N ARG A 550 -1.63 -8.81 16.88
CA ARG A 550 -0.61 -9.43 17.74
C ARG A 550 0.78 -8.84 17.48
N ASN A 551 1.17 -8.74 16.20
CA ASN A 551 2.47 -8.18 15.80
C ASN A 551 2.61 -6.72 16.24
N ILE A 552 1.57 -5.91 16.01
CA ILE A 552 1.56 -4.51 16.44
C ILE A 552 1.66 -4.38 17.95
N LYS A 553 0.91 -5.14 18.73
CA LYS A 553 0.99 -5.11 20.21
C LYS A 553 2.35 -5.58 20.72
N ARG A 554 2.90 -6.64 20.16
CA ARG A 554 4.24 -7.13 20.52
C ARG A 554 5.32 -6.06 20.29
N GLY A 555 5.28 -5.37 19.17
CA GLY A 555 6.23 -4.29 18.85
C GLY A 555 5.91 -2.92 19.45
N GLY A 556 4.88 -2.80 20.30
CA GLY A 556 4.33 -1.55 20.85
C GLY A 556 3.04 -1.14 20.12
N ASN A 557 1.93 -1.07 20.87
CA ASN A 557 0.62 -0.78 20.28
C ASN A 557 0.57 0.63 19.68
N ILE A 558 -0.07 0.76 18.52
CA ILE A 558 -0.33 2.04 17.83
C ILE A 558 -1.79 2.10 17.39
N ASP A 559 -2.29 3.29 17.13
CA ASP A 559 -3.69 3.55 16.75
C ASP A 559 -3.94 3.30 15.26
N TRP A 560 -3.76 2.04 14.82
CA TRP A 560 -4.17 1.64 13.48
C TRP A 560 -5.69 1.49 13.39
N ASP A 561 -6.24 1.70 12.21
CA ASP A 561 -7.67 1.59 11.93
C ASP A 561 -7.91 0.69 10.69
N MET A 562 -9.17 0.38 10.33
CA MET A 562 -9.52 -0.60 9.32
C MET A 562 -10.27 0.00 8.13
N ALA A 563 -9.80 -0.30 6.94
CA ALA A 563 -10.46 -0.05 5.66
C ALA A 563 -10.97 -1.38 5.10
N GLN A 564 -12.30 -1.56 5.11
CA GLN A 564 -12.98 -2.78 4.69
C GLN A 564 -13.62 -2.61 3.32
N HIS A 565 -13.55 -3.64 2.45
CA HIS A 565 -14.26 -3.71 1.19
C HIS A 565 -15.41 -4.74 1.26
N PRO A 566 -16.62 -4.37 1.73
CA PRO A 566 -17.71 -5.31 1.97
C PRO A 566 -18.57 -5.56 0.72
N TYR A 567 -17.96 -5.91 -0.38
CA TYR A 567 -18.66 -6.25 -1.62
C TYR A 567 -19.60 -7.45 -1.44
N ASN A 568 -20.60 -7.52 -2.29
CA ASN A 568 -21.46 -8.70 -2.36
C ASN A 568 -20.71 -9.94 -2.85
N TYR A 569 -21.23 -11.11 -2.45
CA TYR A 569 -20.75 -12.36 -3.00
C TYR A 569 -21.90 -13.16 -3.63
N PRO A 570 -21.89 -13.37 -4.95
CA PRO A 570 -20.86 -12.92 -5.91
C PRO A 570 -20.90 -11.40 -6.16
N LEU A 571 -19.76 -10.82 -6.56
CA LEU A 571 -19.58 -9.39 -6.81
C LEU A 571 -20.57 -8.81 -7.81
N THR A 572 -20.95 -9.59 -8.82
CA THR A 572 -21.91 -9.20 -9.86
C THR A 572 -23.36 -9.20 -9.39
N SER A 573 -23.67 -9.62 -8.15
CA SER A 573 -25.03 -9.57 -7.60
C SER A 573 -25.36 -8.17 -7.11
N PRO A 574 -26.39 -7.50 -7.66
CA PRO A 574 -26.78 -6.18 -7.17
C PRO A 574 -27.57 -6.23 -5.85
N LYS A 575 -28.01 -7.40 -5.38
CA LYS A 575 -28.92 -7.51 -4.21
C LYS A 575 -28.14 -7.64 -2.90
N ALA A 576 -27.91 -6.52 -2.22
CA ALA A 576 -27.16 -6.45 -0.96
C ALA A 576 -27.80 -7.28 0.18
N TRP A 577 -29.12 -7.40 0.17
CA TRP A 577 -29.92 -8.14 1.17
C TRP A 577 -30.08 -9.63 0.89
N SER A 578 -29.56 -10.14 -0.23
CA SER A 578 -29.83 -11.52 -0.66
C SER A 578 -29.35 -12.56 0.34
N THR A 579 -30.21 -13.54 0.61
CA THR A 579 -29.92 -14.75 1.39
C THR A 579 -29.91 -16.01 0.51
N ALA A 580 -30.03 -15.85 -0.81
CA ALA A 580 -30.12 -16.96 -1.76
C ALA A 580 -28.76 -17.36 -2.33
N GLY A 581 -28.64 -18.60 -2.76
CA GLY A 581 -27.46 -19.12 -3.46
C GLY A 581 -26.15 -18.92 -2.67
N LYS A 582 -25.12 -18.44 -3.35
CA LYS A 582 -23.80 -18.19 -2.73
C LYS A 582 -23.87 -17.17 -1.56
N ALA A 583 -24.70 -16.13 -1.67
CA ALA A 583 -24.88 -15.16 -0.58
C ALA A 583 -25.38 -15.84 0.70
N GLY A 584 -26.34 -16.78 0.61
CA GLY A 584 -26.84 -17.51 1.77
C GLY A 584 -25.83 -18.51 2.36
N THR A 585 -24.90 -19.00 1.55
CA THR A 585 -23.89 -19.99 1.98
C THR A 585 -22.64 -19.33 2.59
N TYR A 586 -22.26 -18.14 2.11
CA TYR A 586 -20.98 -17.53 2.47
C TYR A 586 -21.12 -16.29 3.37
N ILE A 587 -22.27 -15.64 3.42
CA ILE A 587 -22.52 -14.46 4.26
C ILE A 587 -23.38 -14.91 5.46
N LEU A 588 -22.71 -15.19 6.57
CA LEU A 588 -23.33 -15.75 7.79
C LEU A 588 -23.26 -14.73 8.93
N GLU A 589 -24.13 -14.92 9.93
CA GLU A 589 -24.23 -14.09 11.14
C GLU A 589 -23.30 -14.63 12.26
N SER A 590 -22.03 -14.88 11.95
CA SER A 590 -21.07 -15.42 12.91
C SER A 590 -19.66 -14.94 12.59
N GLU A 591 -18.78 -14.94 13.59
CA GLU A 591 -17.36 -14.58 13.45
C GLU A 591 -16.59 -15.48 12.47
N THR A 592 -17.09 -16.68 12.22
CA THR A 592 -16.52 -17.64 11.25
C THR A 592 -17.14 -17.50 9.87
N THR A 593 -17.93 -16.45 9.61
CA THR A 593 -18.49 -16.20 8.29
C THR A 593 -17.39 -16.20 7.22
N PRO A 594 -17.52 -16.94 6.13
CA PRO A 594 -16.55 -16.87 5.05
C PRO A 594 -16.40 -15.48 4.44
N VAL A 595 -17.51 -14.72 4.35
CA VAL A 595 -17.56 -13.40 3.71
C VAL A 595 -18.23 -12.38 4.62
N ILE A 596 -17.62 -11.19 4.73
CA ILE A 596 -18.24 -9.99 5.28
C ILE A 596 -18.73 -9.14 4.11
N SER A 597 -20.03 -8.90 4.07
CA SER A 597 -20.70 -7.94 3.19
C SER A 597 -21.44 -6.93 4.03
N ILE A 598 -22.12 -6.00 3.38
CA ILE A 598 -22.95 -5.03 4.10
C ILE A 598 -24.02 -5.70 4.96
N ARG A 599 -24.54 -6.88 4.56
CA ARG A 599 -25.62 -7.58 5.26
C ARG A 599 -25.22 -8.04 6.66
N ASN A 600 -23.96 -8.43 6.85
CA ASN A 600 -23.41 -8.89 8.12
C ASN A 600 -22.23 -8.06 8.60
N ILE A 601 -22.14 -6.79 8.21
CA ILE A 601 -21.01 -5.90 8.55
C ILE A 601 -20.82 -5.72 10.07
N HIS A 602 -21.90 -5.86 10.85
CA HIS A 602 -21.83 -5.84 12.32
C HIS A 602 -20.94 -6.93 12.88
N VAL A 603 -20.82 -8.10 12.21
CA VAL A 603 -19.90 -9.17 12.64
C VAL A 603 -18.46 -8.64 12.75
N LEU A 604 -18.03 -7.79 11.80
CA LEU A 604 -16.72 -7.15 11.85
C LEU A 604 -16.62 -6.13 13.00
N THR A 605 -17.62 -5.24 13.10
CA THR A 605 -17.57 -4.19 14.13
C THR A 605 -17.71 -4.76 15.54
N ASP A 606 -18.50 -5.85 15.74
CA ASP A 606 -18.57 -6.57 17.01
C ASP A 606 -17.26 -7.28 17.32
N TYR A 607 -16.58 -7.83 16.29
CA TYR A 607 -15.27 -8.47 16.45
C TYR A 607 -14.20 -7.49 16.95
N LEU A 608 -14.17 -6.28 16.40
CA LEU A 608 -13.20 -5.24 16.78
C LEU A 608 -13.47 -4.62 18.17
N GLN A 609 -14.62 -4.90 18.80
CA GLN A 609 -14.90 -4.48 20.17
C GLN A 609 -14.29 -5.40 21.23
N LYS A 610 -13.72 -6.54 20.85
CA LYS A 610 -13.01 -7.40 21.78
C LYS A 610 -11.82 -6.64 22.39
N GLU A 611 -11.56 -6.90 23.68
CA GLU A 611 -10.50 -6.22 24.44
C GLU A 611 -9.13 -6.25 23.74
N GLU A 612 -8.84 -7.37 23.08
CA GLU A 612 -7.59 -7.55 22.35
C GLU A 612 -7.40 -6.59 21.15
N PHE A 613 -8.47 -6.01 20.60
CA PHE A 613 -8.40 -5.06 19.47
C PHE A 613 -8.45 -3.60 19.90
N LEU A 614 -8.77 -3.31 21.16
CA LEU A 614 -8.86 -1.93 21.62
C LEU A 614 -7.51 -1.21 21.55
N THR A 615 -7.57 0.10 21.34
CA THR A 615 -6.42 0.98 21.48
C THR A 615 -5.98 1.05 22.95
N ASP A 616 -4.81 1.61 23.26
CA ASP A 616 -4.34 1.79 24.62
C ASP A 616 -5.28 2.70 25.47
N SER A 617 -6.02 3.58 24.80
CA SER A 617 -7.07 4.40 25.43
C SER A 617 -8.41 3.67 25.62
N GLY A 618 -8.52 2.39 25.24
CA GLY A 618 -9.77 1.61 25.31
C GLY A 618 -10.77 1.93 24.18
N ARG A 619 -10.38 2.66 23.17
CA ARG A 619 -11.23 2.99 22.00
C ARG A 619 -11.29 1.81 21.04
N VAL A 620 -12.50 1.53 20.50
CA VAL A 620 -12.67 0.62 19.36
C VAL A 620 -12.03 1.23 18.11
N ARG A 621 -11.35 0.41 17.30
CA ARG A 621 -10.74 0.83 16.03
C ARG A 621 -11.78 1.44 15.10
N HIS A 622 -11.44 2.53 14.41
CA HIS A 622 -12.29 3.12 13.38
C HIS A 622 -12.40 2.20 12.17
N VAL A 623 -13.58 2.16 11.56
CA VAL A 623 -13.82 1.41 10.33
C VAL A 623 -14.31 2.38 9.26
N ILE A 624 -13.67 2.36 8.10
CA ILE A 624 -14.19 2.96 6.87
C ILE A 624 -14.50 1.84 5.87
N LEU A 625 -15.62 1.96 5.15
CA LEU A 625 -15.90 1.12 4.00
C LEU A 625 -15.27 1.78 2.78
N SER A 626 -13.97 1.50 2.59
CA SER A 626 -13.12 2.26 1.65
C SER A 626 -13.39 1.95 0.19
N GLU A 627 -14.02 0.81 -0.09
CA GLU A 627 -14.43 0.45 -1.43
C GLU A 627 -15.66 -0.46 -1.38
N MET A 628 -16.74 -0.04 -2.01
CA MET A 628 -17.92 -0.85 -2.20
C MET A 628 -18.81 -0.29 -3.30
N GLY A 629 -19.63 -1.14 -3.91
CA GLY A 629 -20.57 -0.72 -4.95
C GLY A 629 -21.50 -1.85 -5.36
N TYR A 630 -22.54 -1.51 -6.08
CA TYR A 630 -23.53 -2.44 -6.60
C TYR A 630 -23.73 -2.18 -8.08
N THR A 631 -23.73 -3.25 -8.90
CA THR A 631 -23.89 -3.10 -10.34
C THR A 631 -25.31 -2.73 -10.76
N SER A 632 -25.44 -1.82 -11.72
CA SER A 632 -26.70 -1.52 -12.40
C SER A 632 -26.95 -2.38 -13.63
N SER A 633 -26.05 -3.29 -13.99
CA SER A 633 -26.18 -4.15 -15.18
C SER A 633 -27.44 -5.03 -15.19
N GLN A 634 -27.98 -5.32 -14.01
CA GLN A 634 -29.24 -6.08 -13.84
C GLN A 634 -30.44 -5.18 -13.54
N GLY A 635 -30.28 -3.88 -13.49
CA GLY A 635 -31.31 -2.88 -13.26
C GLY A 635 -30.86 -1.75 -12.33
N GLN A 636 -31.09 -0.52 -12.76
CA GLN A 636 -30.71 0.67 -11.98
C GLN A 636 -31.44 0.76 -10.64
N ASP A 637 -32.72 0.32 -10.59
CA ASP A 637 -33.51 0.33 -9.34
C ASP A 637 -32.97 -0.70 -8.34
N LEU A 638 -32.43 -1.83 -8.80
CA LEU A 638 -31.76 -2.80 -7.93
C LEU A 638 -30.47 -2.22 -7.33
N GLN A 639 -29.68 -1.51 -8.13
CA GLN A 639 -28.50 -0.78 -7.64
C GLN A 639 -28.91 0.25 -6.58
N ALA A 640 -29.91 1.08 -6.88
CA ALA A 640 -30.41 2.11 -5.98
C ALA A 640 -30.94 1.52 -4.66
N ALA A 641 -31.73 0.44 -4.73
CA ALA A 641 -32.27 -0.24 -3.55
C ALA A 641 -31.13 -0.83 -2.69
N SER A 642 -30.06 -1.38 -3.31
CA SER A 642 -28.91 -1.90 -2.58
C SER A 642 -28.09 -0.81 -1.91
N PHE A 643 -27.93 0.33 -2.56
CA PHE A 643 -27.30 1.49 -1.93
C PHE A 643 -28.09 1.95 -0.70
N VAL A 644 -29.43 2.11 -0.82
CA VAL A 644 -30.26 2.52 0.31
C VAL A 644 -30.18 1.51 1.45
N TYR A 645 -30.29 0.21 1.14
CA TYR A 645 -30.11 -0.87 2.12
C TYR A 645 -28.80 -0.73 2.87
N ALA A 646 -27.70 -0.58 2.12
CA ALA A 646 -26.37 -0.44 2.69
C ALA A 646 -26.28 0.78 3.60
N TYR A 647 -26.76 1.94 3.14
CA TYR A 647 -26.70 3.16 3.92
C TYR A 647 -27.51 3.03 5.23
N LYS A 648 -28.72 2.49 5.18
CA LYS A 648 -29.54 2.28 6.38
C LYS A 648 -28.92 1.33 7.39
N VAL A 649 -28.21 0.30 6.93
CA VAL A 649 -27.45 -0.60 7.81
C VAL A 649 -26.29 0.13 8.49
N ILE A 650 -25.49 0.89 7.75
CA ILE A 650 -24.32 1.57 8.33
C ILE A 650 -24.67 2.82 9.13
N GLU A 651 -25.78 3.50 8.80
CA GLU A 651 -26.25 4.67 9.52
C GLU A 651 -26.46 4.35 11.02
N ALA A 652 -26.97 3.15 11.31
CA ALA A 652 -27.19 2.66 12.67
C ALA A 652 -25.93 2.10 13.36
N ASN A 653 -24.84 1.84 12.64
CA ASN A 653 -23.61 1.29 13.20
C ASN A 653 -22.60 2.41 13.53
N ARG A 654 -22.46 2.74 14.81
CA ARG A 654 -21.60 3.84 15.30
C ARG A 654 -20.11 3.65 15.06
N TYR A 655 -19.65 2.44 14.76
CA TYR A 655 -18.24 2.10 14.57
C TYR A 655 -17.78 2.26 13.12
N ILE A 656 -18.70 2.52 12.20
CA ILE A 656 -18.38 2.80 10.79
C ILE A 656 -18.44 4.32 10.56
N ASP A 657 -17.32 4.92 10.19
CA ASP A 657 -17.20 6.37 10.00
C ASP A 657 -17.71 6.83 8.63
N SER A 658 -17.50 6.06 7.59
CA SER A 658 -17.86 6.43 6.21
C SER A 658 -18.05 5.23 5.28
N MET A 659 -18.80 5.47 4.21
CA MET A 659 -19.02 4.55 3.09
C MET A 659 -18.57 5.23 1.80
N LEU A 660 -17.43 4.79 1.27
CA LEU A 660 -16.83 5.33 0.06
C LEU A 660 -17.30 4.49 -1.13
N PHE A 661 -18.35 4.97 -1.79
CA PHE A 661 -19.02 4.23 -2.86
C PHE A 661 -18.18 4.29 -4.15
N SER A 662 -17.93 3.19 -4.76
CA SER A 662 -17.29 3.04 -6.04
C SER A 662 -18.37 2.95 -7.12
N ARG A 663 -18.64 4.02 -7.85
CA ARG A 663 -17.91 5.28 -8.02
C ARG A 663 -18.84 6.41 -8.44
N GLU A 664 -18.31 7.62 -8.62
CA GLU A 664 -19.10 8.75 -9.12
C GLU A 664 -19.59 8.52 -10.56
N THR A 665 -18.72 8.11 -11.48
CA THR A 665 -19.04 7.80 -12.87
C THR A 665 -18.62 6.38 -13.22
N ASP A 666 -19.40 5.63 -13.99
CA ASP A 666 -19.04 4.29 -14.48
C ASP A 666 -17.63 4.28 -15.10
N ALA A 667 -16.88 3.22 -14.89
CA ALA A 667 -15.61 2.99 -15.59
C ALA A 667 -15.80 1.96 -16.73
N THR A 668 -15.22 2.21 -17.87
CA THR A 668 -15.39 1.36 -19.06
C THR A 668 -14.96 -0.07 -18.80
N GLU A 669 -13.83 -0.27 -18.14
CA GLU A 669 -13.26 -1.58 -17.84
C GLU A 669 -14.16 -2.40 -16.91
N GLU A 670 -14.77 -1.74 -15.90
CA GLU A 670 -15.70 -2.37 -14.97
C GLU A 670 -17.02 -2.71 -15.65
N VAL A 671 -17.56 -1.81 -16.46
CA VAL A 671 -18.80 -2.05 -17.21
C VAL A 671 -18.68 -3.25 -18.13
N ASN A 672 -17.52 -3.43 -18.77
CA ASN A 672 -17.24 -4.59 -19.63
C ASN A 672 -17.19 -5.91 -18.83
N GLN A 673 -16.94 -5.85 -17.53
CA GLN A 673 -16.99 -6.99 -16.63
C GLN A 673 -18.36 -7.20 -15.97
N GLY A 674 -19.37 -6.41 -16.36
CA GLY A 674 -20.72 -6.41 -15.78
C GLY A 674 -20.82 -5.63 -14.48
N LEU A 675 -19.85 -4.79 -14.18
CA LEU A 675 -19.76 -4.00 -12.95
C LEU A 675 -20.00 -2.50 -13.24
N ALA A 676 -21.23 -2.15 -13.66
CA ALA A 676 -21.65 -0.77 -13.84
C ALA A 676 -21.96 -0.13 -12.47
N LEU A 677 -20.91 0.23 -11.72
CA LEU A 677 -20.98 0.62 -10.31
C LEU A 677 -21.30 2.09 -10.08
N GLY A 678 -21.03 2.97 -11.05
CA GLY A 678 -21.19 4.42 -10.93
C GLY A 678 -22.60 4.86 -10.54
N ILE A 679 -22.70 6.03 -9.90
CA ILE A 679 -23.99 6.73 -9.73
C ILE A 679 -24.43 7.44 -11.02
N ASN A 680 -23.45 7.74 -11.89
CA ASN A 680 -23.63 8.23 -13.25
C ASN A 680 -23.19 7.18 -14.28
N THR A 681 -23.80 7.22 -15.45
CA THR A 681 -23.37 6.41 -16.61
C THR A 681 -22.07 6.92 -17.19
N LEU A 682 -21.40 6.15 -18.08
CA LEU A 682 -20.23 6.57 -18.86
C LEU A 682 -20.44 7.91 -19.61
N GLY A 683 -21.66 8.19 -20.02
CA GLY A 683 -22.03 9.45 -20.71
C GLY A 683 -22.39 10.59 -19.75
N GLY A 684 -22.22 10.44 -18.45
CA GLY A 684 -22.52 11.45 -17.43
C GLY A 684 -24.01 11.56 -17.06
N GLY A 685 -24.89 10.71 -17.60
CA GLY A 685 -26.30 10.69 -17.24
C GLY A 685 -26.56 10.08 -15.86
N HIS A 686 -27.44 10.69 -15.07
CA HIS A 686 -27.80 10.17 -13.74
C HIS A 686 -28.57 8.84 -13.83
N LYS A 687 -28.20 7.88 -12.99
CA LYS A 687 -28.94 6.63 -12.80
C LYS A 687 -30.01 6.77 -11.73
N SER A 688 -30.88 5.77 -11.54
CA SER A 688 -31.91 5.75 -10.47
C SER A 688 -31.30 5.93 -9.07
N ILE A 689 -30.06 5.50 -8.85
CA ILE A 689 -29.35 5.68 -7.58
C ILE A 689 -29.05 7.15 -7.25
N TYR A 690 -28.98 8.05 -8.23
CA TYR A 690 -28.54 9.44 -8.01
C TYR A 690 -29.36 10.16 -6.95
N ASN A 691 -30.69 10.17 -7.09
CA ASN A 691 -31.58 10.80 -6.12
C ASN A 691 -31.61 10.03 -4.78
N ALA A 692 -31.57 8.72 -4.80
CA ALA A 692 -31.45 7.93 -3.59
C ALA A 692 -30.17 8.30 -2.80
N TYR A 693 -29.03 8.42 -3.50
CA TYR A 693 -27.78 8.85 -2.90
C TYR A 693 -27.87 10.29 -2.34
N LYS A 694 -28.41 11.21 -3.12
CA LYS A 694 -28.55 12.62 -2.73
C LYS A 694 -29.32 12.78 -1.41
N TYR A 695 -30.45 12.08 -1.28
CA TYR A 695 -31.43 12.34 -0.23
C TYR A 695 -31.43 11.32 0.91
N VAL A 696 -30.64 10.24 0.88
CA VAL A 696 -30.71 9.12 1.84
C VAL A 696 -30.59 9.53 3.31
N ASP A 697 -29.85 10.60 3.61
CA ASP A 697 -29.60 11.13 4.96
C ASP A 697 -30.16 12.53 5.19
N THR A 698 -31.18 12.92 4.42
CA THR A 698 -31.84 14.21 4.54
C THR A 698 -33.28 14.06 5.10
N ALA A 699 -33.94 15.18 5.40
CA ALA A 699 -35.30 15.17 5.82
C ALA A 699 -36.28 14.60 4.75
N GLU A 700 -35.87 14.58 3.49
CA GLU A 700 -36.65 14.06 2.36
C GLU A 700 -36.37 12.57 2.08
N SER A 701 -35.59 11.90 2.94
CA SER A 701 -35.11 10.52 2.74
C SER A 701 -36.25 9.58 2.32
N SER A 702 -37.36 9.54 3.05
CA SER A 702 -38.49 8.63 2.76
C SER A 702 -39.00 8.75 1.31
N THR A 703 -39.10 9.98 0.79
CA THR A 703 -39.56 10.24 -0.59
C THR A 703 -38.71 9.52 -1.64
N TYR A 704 -37.39 9.45 -1.38
CA TYR A 704 -36.44 8.96 -2.35
C TYR A 704 -35.86 7.56 -2.03
N THR A 705 -36.25 6.98 -0.88
CA THR A 705 -35.71 5.68 -0.43
C THR A 705 -36.75 4.61 -0.23
N ASP A 706 -38.03 4.96 0.06
CA ASP A 706 -39.06 3.97 0.42
C ASP A 706 -39.49 3.07 -0.76
N PHE A 707 -39.18 3.44 -2.01
CA PHE A 707 -39.32 2.54 -3.16
C PHE A 707 -38.53 1.24 -2.96
N ALA A 708 -37.41 1.30 -2.25
CA ALA A 708 -36.51 0.18 -2.01
C ALA A 708 -37.15 -0.86 -1.05
N LEU A 709 -38.04 -0.45 -0.13
CA LEU A 709 -38.74 -1.37 0.77
C LEU A 709 -39.47 -2.47 -0.02
N LYS A 710 -40.17 -2.07 -1.10
CA LYS A 710 -40.88 -3.01 -1.98
C LYS A 710 -39.94 -3.93 -2.74
N ILE A 711 -38.80 -3.40 -3.21
CA ILE A 711 -37.81 -4.18 -3.97
C ILE A 711 -37.10 -5.19 -3.06
N ILE A 712 -36.79 -4.78 -1.83
CA ILE A 712 -36.16 -5.62 -0.81
C ILE A 712 -37.16 -6.66 -0.27
N GLY A 713 -38.43 -6.32 -0.15
CA GLY A 713 -39.49 -7.17 0.39
C GLY A 713 -39.65 -7.02 1.90
N ILE A 714 -39.43 -5.83 2.43
CA ILE A 714 -39.63 -5.45 3.85
C ILE A 714 -40.66 -4.36 3.98
N SER A 715 -41.27 -4.23 5.15
CA SER A 715 -42.33 -3.23 5.43
C SER A 715 -41.76 -1.95 6.05
N SER A 716 -40.63 -2.03 6.71
CA SER A 716 -39.97 -0.87 7.30
C SER A 716 -38.44 -1.09 7.41
N TRP A 717 -37.68 0.00 7.50
CA TRP A 717 -36.23 -0.05 7.70
C TRP A 717 -35.84 -0.67 9.05
N SER A 718 -36.69 -0.64 10.06
CA SER A 718 -36.43 -1.25 11.37
C SER A 718 -36.24 -2.77 11.32
N GLU A 719 -36.65 -3.44 10.24
CA GLU A 719 -36.45 -4.90 10.08
C GLU A 719 -35.00 -5.27 9.81
N ILE A 720 -34.22 -4.33 9.31
CA ILE A 720 -32.79 -4.56 8.92
C ILE A 720 -31.80 -3.82 9.82
N ILE A 721 -32.27 -2.82 10.56
CA ILE A 721 -31.41 -2.04 11.44
C ILE A 721 -31.12 -2.85 12.69
N LYS A 722 -29.83 -3.15 12.91
CA LYS A 722 -29.33 -3.69 14.15
C LYS A 722 -28.60 -2.54 14.85
N ASN A 723 -29.10 -2.11 16.02
CA ASN A 723 -28.44 -1.08 16.82
C ASN A 723 -27.16 -1.66 17.45
N HIS A 724 -26.03 -1.16 17.10
CA HIS A 724 -24.70 -1.55 17.62
C HIS A 724 -24.00 -0.39 18.33
#